data_f07477ec65408a93c6c50b56f5402789
#
_entry.id   f07477ec65408a93c6c50b56f5402789
#
_cell.length_a   1.000
_cell.length_b   1.000
_cell.length_c   1.000
_cell.angle_alpha   90.00
_cell.angle_beta   90.00
_cell.angle_gamma   90.00
#
_symmetry.space_group_name_H-M   'P 1'
#
loop_
_entity.id
_entity.type
_entity.pdbx_description
1 polymer ?
#
loop_
_entity_poly.entity_id
_entity_poly.type
_entity_poly.pdbx_seq_one_letter_code
_entity_poly.pdbx_strand_id
1 'polypeptide(L)'
;MTKWGHTIIIGLTRLSPWRKAGLLCVAGLLLVYACCLPRDLFRVPYATVVTDRHGELLGARIARDGQWRFPPCDTVPWKFVRCLLAFEDRHFYHHPGVNPLSIARAAWQNIRQGRIVSGGSTLTMQTIRISRNRPRTFTEKLVEMILATRLELRCSKDEILALYASHAPFGGNVVGLDAAAWRYFAHPSSELSWAEAATLAVLPNAPSAIHPGKGREALLRKRNRVLQLLREQGDLSPSDYALALDEPLPDAPLPLPRIAPHLVDRLASEHPGQTITSTLDKELQLQLEALAERHSREFARSDIRHLALLVIDLPANRVVAYCGNTGSDASADGSQVDIIRAPRSTGSILKPFLYYAALEEGLILPHTLLPDIPVNINGFAPQNFSRQFEGAVPASEALARSLNIPAVHLLQQYGVPKFHELLRQAGLTTLNRPPSHYGLSLILGGAEATLWDVTSSYARMGRSLLNLPQAPCTLVASGAEAASAPKADFFRPGGTWQVFEALTEVNRPEEIDWRSIPSMHPVAWKTGTSYGFRDAWAVGVTPRYAVGVWVGNASGEGKPGLVGARTAGPVLFDVLSLLPAAPAWFVRPDGVFVDAEVCHLSGHLKGRFCTETDTLLILPAGQRTAPCPYHHPVVLTADGTRRVHQECADSEPTRQSSWFVLPPVWEWYYRQHHPEYRPLPPFKAGCGEDAFQPMQFIYPTPGARITLPRQLDGTPGHLVAHVAHGQTDVTLYWHLDNTYLGETHDFHEITLQPAPGPHTLTVVDGEGNTASVRFHTD
;
A
#
# COMPACT_ATOMS: atom_id res chain seq x y z
N MET A 1 26.44 -47.31 37.13
CA MET A 1 26.62 -48.46 36.21
C MET A 1 25.98 -49.68 36.91
N THR A 2 24.82 -50.06 36.44
CA THR A 2 23.94 -51.03 37.10
C THR A 2 24.41 -52.50 36.89
N LYS A 3 24.14 -53.38 37.86
CA LYS A 3 24.48 -54.81 37.87
C LYS A 3 24.21 -55.56 36.53
N TRP A 4 23.33 -55.07 35.69
CA TRP A 4 23.02 -55.61 34.37
C TRP A 4 24.16 -55.49 33.35
N GLY A 5 24.92 -54.40 33.37
CA GLY A 5 26.05 -54.19 32.44
C GLY A 5 27.17 -55.21 32.68
N HIS A 6 27.46 -55.54 33.93
CA HIS A 6 28.52 -56.57 34.28
C HIS A 6 28.12 -57.97 33.86
N THR A 7 26.84 -58.35 33.97
CA THR A 7 26.41 -59.72 33.59
C THR A 7 26.46 -59.94 32.08
N ILE A 8 26.18 -58.91 31.27
CA ILE A 8 26.24 -58.96 29.80
C ILE A 8 27.69 -59.06 29.33
N ILE A 9 28.61 -58.30 29.93
CA ILE A 9 30.04 -58.30 29.57
C ILE A 9 30.69 -59.67 29.92
N ILE A 10 30.38 -60.28 31.04
CA ILE A 10 30.86 -61.62 31.46
C ILE A 10 30.31 -62.74 30.56
N GLY A 11 29.05 -62.60 30.08
CA GLY A 11 28.44 -63.53 29.11
C GLY A 11 29.18 -63.49 27.73
N LEU A 12 29.54 -62.27 27.23
CA LEU A 12 30.22 -62.09 25.97
C LEU A 12 31.68 -62.60 25.95
N THR A 13 32.39 -62.57 27.09
CA THR A 13 33.80 -63.06 27.16
C THR A 13 33.91 -64.58 27.10
N ARG A 14 32.86 -65.35 27.47
CA ARG A 14 32.81 -66.82 27.44
C ARG A 14 32.40 -67.43 26.09
N LEU A 15 32.00 -66.59 25.10
CA LEU A 15 31.61 -67.11 23.79
C LEU A 15 32.82 -67.50 22.94
N SER A 16 32.69 -68.53 22.10
CA SER A 16 33.69 -68.93 21.12
C SER A 16 33.93 -67.78 20.09
N PRO A 17 35.15 -67.69 19.50
CA PRO A 17 35.49 -66.64 18.52
C PRO A 17 34.44 -66.50 17.40
N TRP A 18 33.95 -67.61 16.87
CA TRP A 18 32.93 -67.66 15.81
C TRP A 18 31.58 -67.07 16.28
N ARG A 19 31.18 -67.30 17.53
CA ARG A 19 29.94 -66.71 18.09
C ARG A 19 30.08 -65.21 18.34
N LYS A 20 31.27 -64.72 18.74
CA LYS A 20 31.57 -63.28 18.86
C LYS A 20 31.54 -62.62 17.51
N ALA A 21 32.18 -63.21 16.48
CA ALA A 21 32.14 -62.70 15.10
C ALA A 21 30.67 -62.67 14.59
N GLY A 22 29.89 -63.70 14.82
CA GLY A 22 28.45 -63.72 14.47
C GLY A 22 27.63 -62.62 15.15
N LEU A 23 27.84 -62.37 16.47
CA LEU A 23 27.20 -61.31 17.20
C LEU A 23 27.62 -59.90 16.68
N LEU A 24 28.88 -59.72 16.39
CA LEU A 24 29.38 -58.46 15.77
C LEU A 24 28.80 -58.25 14.37
N CYS A 25 28.71 -59.29 13.55
CA CYS A 25 28.04 -59.23 12.25
C CYS A 25 26.56 -58.86 12.40
N VAL A 26 25.85 -59.50 13.32
CA VAL A 26 24.43 -59.15 13.58
C VAL A 26 24.28 -57.72 14.10
N ALA A 27 25.14 -57.30 15.03
CA ALA A 27 25.11 -55.93 15.55
C ALA A 27 25.45 -54.93 14.44
N GLY A 28 26.41 -55.23 13.56
CA GLY A 28 26.73 -54.43 12.40
C GLY A 28 25.55 -54.30 11.41
N LEU A 29 24.90 -55.43 11.11
CA LEU A 29 23.70 -55.46 10.26
C LEU A 29 22.54 -54.69 10.87
N LEU A 30 22.33 -54.81 12.17
CA LEU A 30 21.30 -54.03 12.88
C LEU A 30 21.62 -52.51 12.86
N LEU A 31 22.90 -52.15 13.00
CA LEU A 31 23.32 -50.76 12.91
C LEU A 31 23.10 -50.20 11.49
N VAL A 32 23.51 -50.96 10.46
CA VAL A 32 23.26 -50.60 9.06
C VAL A 32 21.77 -50.46 8.80
N TYR A 33 20.92 -51.39 9.29
CA TYR A 33 19.49 -51.29 9.17
C TYR A 33 18.93 -50.09 9.91
N ALA A 34 19.44 -49.78 11.10
CA ALA A 34 18.98 -48.62 11.88
C ALA A 34 19.32 -47.30 11.17
N CYS A 35 20.44 -47.26 10.44
CA CYS A 35 20.94 -46.05 9.73
C CYS A 35 20.62 -45.99 8.23
N CYS A 36 20.00 -47.07 7.66
CA CYS A 36 19.81 -47.16 6.20
C CYS A 36 18.78 -46.17 5.62
N LEU A 37 17.91 -45.61 6.48
CA LEU A 37 16.90 -44.64 6.04
C LEU A 37 17.40 -43.19 6.28
N PRO A 38 17.42 -42.30 5.27
CA PRO A 38 17.84 -40.94 5.46
C PRO A 38 16.93 -40.19 6.42
N ARG A 39 17.47 -39.15 7.09
CA ARG A 39 16.72 -38.39 8.08
C ARG A 39 15.51 -37.69 7.42
N ASP A 40 15.74 -37.04 6.28
CA ASP A 40 14.68 -36.50 5.42
C ASP A 40 14.48 -37.45 4.26
N LEU A 41 13.30 -38.06 4.21
CA LEU A 41 12.99 -39.07 3.17
C LEU A 41 12.90 -38.44 1.80
N PHE A 42 12.37 -37.20 1.72
CA PHE A 42 12.24 -36.41 0.51
C PHE A 42 13.06 -35.12 0.61
N ARG A 43 14.01 -34.95 -0.29
CA ARG A 43 14.82 -33.73 -0.45
C ARG A 43 14.54 -33.13 -1.80
N VAL A 44 13.36 -32.58 -1.95
CA VAL A 44 12.86 -32.02 -3.21
C VAL A 44 12.41 -30.59 -3.01
N PRO A 45 12.49 -29.73 -4.02
CA PRO A 45 11.95 -28.38 -3.92
C PRO A 45 10.43 -28.41 -3.90
N TYR A 46 9.83 -27.48 -3.15
CA TYR A 46 8.39 -27.27 -3.10
C TYR A 46 7.98 -25.98 -3.80
N ALA A 47 6.74 -25.93 -4.27
CA ALA A 47 6.07 -24.73 -4.73
C ALA A 47 5.82 -23.81 -3.55
N THR A 48 5.88 -22.49 -3.77
CA THR A 48 5.44 -21.55 -2.74
C THR A 48 3.94 -21.35 -2.88
N VAL A 49 3.23 -21.49 -1.77
CA VAL A 49 1.76 -21.39 -1.70
C VAL A 49 1.40 -20.21 -0.81
N VAL A 50 0.54 -19.32 -1.30
CA VAL A 50 0.04 -18.18 -0.52
C VAL A 50 -1.46 -18.32 -0.35
N THR A 51 -1.89 -18.27 0.90
CA THR A 51 -3.30 -18.35 1.29
C THR A 51 -3.77 -17.04 1.93
N ASP A 52 -5.06 -16.82 1.94
CA ASP A 52 -5.69 -15.77 2.72
C ASP A 52 -5.68 -16.08 4.23
N ARG A 53 -6.29 -15.22 5.02
CA ARG A 53 -6.40 -15.38 6.49
C ARG A 53 -7.21 -16.60 6.92
N HIS A 54 -8.01 -17.19 6.04
CA HIS A 54 -8.85 -18.36 6.29
C HIS A 54 -8.23 -19.66 5.74
N GLY A 55 -7.05 -19.58 5.11
CA GLY A 55 -6.38 -20.72 4.49
C GLY A 55 -6.80 -20.98 3.04
N GLU A 56 -7.63 -20.12 2.44
CA GLU A 56 -8.01 -20.23 1.05
C GLU A 56 -6.90 -19.79 0.10
N LEU A 57 -6.70 -20.54 -0.97
CA LEU A 57 -5.61 -20.28 -1.92
C LEU A 57 -5.82 -18.96 -2.66
N LEU A 58 -4.83 -18.07 -2.55
CA LEU A 58 -4.70 -16.85 -3.35
C LEU A 58 -3.91 -17.14 -4.64
N GLY A 59 -2.85 -17.93 -4.52
CA GLY A 59 -2.00 -18.31 -5.63
C GLY A 59 -0.81 -19.13 -5.20
N ALA A 60 -0.08 -19.65 -6.18
CA ALA A 60 1.16 -20.37 -5.93
C ALA A 60 2.19 -20.08 -7.01
N ARG A 61 3.47 -20.35 -6.69
CA ARG A 61 4.57 -20.35 -7.65
C ARG A 61 5.20 -21.72 -7.71
N ILE A 62 5.39 -22.19 -8.93
CA ILE A 62 5.92 -23.53 -9.23
C ILE A 62 7.29 -23.75 -8.59
N ALA A 63 7.58 -24.96 -8.15
CA ALA A 63 8.89 -25.33 -7.60
C ALA A 63 10.02 -25.17 -8.65
N ARG A 64 11.25 -25.03 -8.18
CA ARG A 64 12.44 -24.79 -9.05
C ARG A 64 12.70 -25.90 -10.07
N ASP A 65 12.22 -27.13 -9.79
CA ASP A 65 12.31 -28.27 -10.70
C ASP A 65 11.15 -28.36 -11.71
N GLY A 66 10.29 -27.33 -11.77
CA GLY A 66 9.15 -27.27 -12.67
C GLY A 66 7.96 -28.13 -12.27
N GLN A 67 7.93 -28.63 -11.03
CA GLN A 67 6.83 -29.41 -10.51
C GLN A 67 5.87 -28.56 -9.68
N TRP A 68 4.57 -28.76 -9.85
CA TRP A 68 3.56 -28.28 -8.92
C TRP A 68 3.52 -29.24 -7.73
N ARG A 69 4.35 -28.99 -6.74
CA ARG A 69 4.46 -29.77 -5.50
C ARG A 69 4.29 -28.83 -4.32
N PHE A 70 3.11 -28.83 -3.74
CA PHE A 70 2.84 -28.03 -2.55
C PHE A 70 3.63 -28.55 -1.34
N PRO A 71 3.97 -27.70 -0.36
CA PRO A 71 4.57 -28.16 0.89
C PRO A 71 3.74 -29.28 1.53
N PRO A 72 4.38 -30.26 2.21
CA PRO A 72 3.67 -31.40 2.80
C PRO A 72 2.60 -30.94 3.79
N CYS A 73 1.46 -31.60 3.78
CA CYS A 73 0.42 -31.48 4.80
C CYS A 73 0.52 -32.66 5.80
N ASP A 74 0.16 -32.38 7.05
CA ASP A 74 0.18 -33.41 8.14
C ASP A 74 -1.04 -34.29 8.11
N THR A 75 -2.12 -33.88 7.45
CA THR A 75 -3.40 -34.62 7.42
C THR A 75 -3.81 -34.91 5.97
N VAL A 76 -4.34 -36.12 5.77
CA VAL A 76 -4.85 -36.60 4.48
C VAL A 76 -6.37 -36.74 4.56
N PRO A 77 -7.14 -36.17 3.60
CA PRO A 77 -8.60 -36.28 3.62
C PRO A 77 -9.09 -37.73 3.65
N TRP A 78 -10.01 -38.01 4.55
CA TRP A 78 -10.46 -39.39 4.83
C TRP A 78 -11.08 -40.08 3.60
N LYS A 79 -11.81 -39.38 2.75
CA LYS A 79 -12.36 -39.94 1.50
C LYS A 79 -11.26 -40.44 0.58
N PHE A 80 -10.17 -39.63 0.42
CA PHE A 80 -9.02 -40.04 -0.37
C PHE A 80 -8.31 -41.25 0.22
N VAL A 81 -8.12 -41.30 1.56
CA VAL A 81 -7.54 -42.43 2.24
C VAL A 81 -8.36 -43.69 1.96
N ARG A 82 -9.69 -43.66 2.09
CA ARG A 82 -10.56 -44.80 1.81
C ARG A 82 -10.42 -45.26 0.36
N CYS A 83 -10.46 -44.37 -0.60
CA CYS A 83 -10.27 -44.68 -2.03
C CYS A 83 -8.90 -45.31 -2.29
N LEU A 84 -7.84 -44.72 -1.75
CA LEU A 84 -6.47 -45.18 -1.92
C LEU A 84 -6.26 -46.59 -1.34
N LEU A 85 -6.71 -46.81 -0.12
CA LEU A 85 -6.59 -48.11 0.53
C LEU A 85 -7.40 -49.18 -0.17
N ALA A 86 -8.62 -48.89 -0.63
CA ALA A 86 -9.45 -49.83 -1.38
C ALA A 86 -8.77 -50.26 -2.69
N PHE A 87 -8.02 -49.36 -3.35
CA PHE A 87 -7.37 -49.57 -4.64
C PHE A 87 -5.97 -50.18 -4.52
N GLU A 88 -5.09 -49.65 -3.64
CA GLU A 88 -3.67 -49.98 -3.62
C GLU A 88 -3.30 -50.95 -2.49
N ASP A 89 -3.90 -50.84 -1.28
CA ASP A 89 -3.45 -51.62 -0.12
C ASP A 89 -4.53 -51.79 0.97
N ARG A 90 -5.45 -52.73 0.77
CA ARG A 90 -6.59 -52.99 1.67
C ARG A 90 -6.19 -53.32 3.10
N HIS A 91 -4.98 -53.87 3.31
CA HIS A 91 -4.50 -54.32 4.61
C HIS A 91 -3.41 -53.42 5.16
N PHE A 92 -3.33 -52.18 4.71
CA PHE A 92 -2.29 -51.21 5.07
C PHE A 92 -2.02 -51.12 6.57
N TYR A 93 -3.06 -51.05 7.37
CA TYR A 93 -2.92 -50.94 8.84
C TYR A 93 -2.49 -52.25 9.54
N HIS A 94 -2.44 -53.39 8.84
CA HIS A 94 -2.22 -54.71 9.44
C HIS A 94 -0.86 -55.34 9.10
N HIS A 95 -0.02 -54.70 8.30
CA HIS A 95 1.31 -55.25 7.96
C HIS A 95 2.44 -54.26 8.27
N PRO A 96 3.67 -54.73 8.57
CA PRO A 96 4.82 -53.89 8.91
C PRO A 96 5.59 -53.42 7.67
N GLY A 97 4.92 -52.76 6.70
CA GLY A 97 5.50 -52.20 5.48
C GLY A 97 5.60 -53.14 4.30
N VAL A 98 5.60 -54.44 4.53
CA VAL A 98 5.59 -55.50 3.52
C VAL A 98 4.47 -56.47 3.83
N ASN A 99 3.68 -56.87 2.82
CA ASN A 99 2.61 -57.86 2.99
C ASN A 99 3.00 -59.16 2.28
N PRO A 100 3.50 -60.19 3.05
CA PRO A 100 3.96 -61.45 2.47
C PRO A 100 2.86 -62.22 1.73
N LEU A 101 1.61 -62.16 2.20
CA LEU A 101 0.48 -62.83 1.56
C LEU A 101 0.17 -62.22 0.19
N SER A 102 0.26 -60.90 0.11
CA SER A 102 0.05 -60.20 -1.18
C SER A 102 1.17 -60.49 -2.17
N ILE A 103 2.41 -60.61 -1.72
CA ILE A 103 3.56 -61.01 -2.56
C ILE A 103 3.39 -62.43 -3.05
N ALA A 104 3.05 -63.40 -2.17
CA ALA A 104 2.82 -64.80 -2.53
C ALA A 104 1.67 -64.94 -3.54
N ARG A 105 0.55 -64.25 -3.33
CA ARG A 105 -0.57 -64.20 -4.25
C ARG A 105 -0.16 -63.64 -5.62
N ALA A 106 0.53 -62.53 -5.64
CA ALA A 106 0.98 -61.90 -6.89
C ALA A 106 1.97 -62.81 -7.64
N ALA A 107 2.91 -63.46 -6.95
CA ALA A 107 3.83 -64.43 -7.54
C ALA A 107 3.09 -65.60 -8.20
N TRP A 108 2.13 -66.18 -7.47
CA TRP A 108 1.31 -67.28 -7.97
C TRP A 108 0.47 -66.92 -9.19
N GLN A 109 -0.15 -65.71 -9.18
CA GLN A 109 -0.94 -65.22 -10.29
C GLN A 109 -0.08 -64.95 -11.54
N ASN A 110 1.09 -64.39 -11.37
CA ASN A 110 2.00 -64.08 -12.49
C ASN A 110 2.60 -65.35 -13.08
N ILE A 111 2.95 -66.36 -12.28
CA ILE A 111 3.42 -67.65 -12.75
C ILE A 111 2.30 -68.37 -13.54
N ARG A 112 1.06 -68.38 -13.01
CA ARG A 112 -0.07 -69.08 -13.63
C ARG A 112 -0.45 -68.46 -14.98
N GLN A 113 -0.25 -67.12 -15.15
CA GLN A 113 -0.63 -66.43 -16.39
C GLN A 113 0.55 -66.14 -17.36
N GLY A 114 1.78 -66.57 -16.99
CA GLY A 114 2.98 -66.35 -17.82
C GLY A 114 3.35 -64.90 -18.11
N ARG A 115 2.69 -63.96 -17.40
CA ARG A 115 2.90 -62.52 -17.55
C ARG A 115 2.63 -61.81 -16.23
N ILE A 116 3.19 -60.57 -16.07
CA ILE A 116 2.95 -59.77 -14.89
C ILE A 116 1.55 -59.17 -14.91
N VAL A 117 0.64 -59.70 -14.14
CA VAL A 117 -0.77 -59.26 -14.02
C VAL A 117 -1.13 -58.73 -12.65
N SER A 118 -0.31 -59.02 -11.62
CA SER A 118 -0.55 -58.55 -10.25
C SER A 118 0.74 -58.09 -9.59
N GLY A 119 0.65 -57.03 -8.81
CA GLY A 119 1.75 -56.48 -7.99
C GLY A 119 1.49 -56.75 -6.50
N GLY A 120 2.55 -57.09 -5.76
CA GLY A 120 2.52 -57.25 -4.30
C GLY A 120 3.17 -56.08 -3.56
N SER A 121 3.18 -54.88 -4.13
CA SER A 121 3.78 -53.68 -3.49
C SER A 121 2.76 -53.02 -2.57
N THR A 122 3.14 -52.73 -1.35
CA THR A 122 2.36 -51.94 -0.38
C THR A 122 2.51 -50.45 -0.61
N LEU A 123 1.67 -49.62 0.01
CA LEU A 123 1.79 -48.16 -0.01
C LEU A 123 3.12 -47.70 0.58
N THR A 124 3.59 -48.33 1.65
CA THR A 124 4.89 -48.05 2.26
C THR A 124 6.04 -48.28 1.27
N MET A 125 6.00 -49.39 0.52
CA MET A 125 6.98 -49.69 -0.54
C MET A 125 6.90 -48.67 -1.67
N GLN A 126 5.71 -48.22 -2.03
CA GLN A 126 5.53 -47.16 -3.05
C GLN A 126 6.09 -45.81 -2.59
N THR A 127 5.90 -45.43 -1.31
CA THR A 127 6.48 -44.24 -0.72
C THR A 127 8.01 -44.25 -0.82
N ILE A 128 8.65 -45.36 -0.46
CA ILE A 128 10.09 -45.58 -0.61
C ILE A 128 10.51 -45.47 -2.07
N ARG A 129 9.78 -46.06 -2.99
CA ARG A 129 10.07 -46.00 -4.43
C ARG A 129 10.06 -44.57 -4.95
N ILE A 130 9.03 -43.79 -4.56
CA ILE A 130 8.91 -42.39 -4.97
C ILE A 130 10.12 -41.58 -4.45
N SER A 131 10.52 -41.79 -3.19
CA SER A 131 11.65 -41.07 -2.59
C SER A 131 13.00 -41.42 -3.26
N ARG A 132 13.16 -42.67 -3.73
CA ARG A 132 14.41 -43.12 -4.34
C ARG A 132 14.51 -42.78 -5.83
N ASN A 133 13.39 -42.69 -6.54
CA ASN A 133 13.30 -42.38 -7.97
C ASN A 133 14.27 -43.17 -8.85
N ARG A 134 14.36 -44.50 -8.65
CA ARG A 134 15.26 -45.40 -9.37
C ARG A 134 14.53 -46.31 -10.33
N PRO A 135 15.18 -46.83 -11.39
CA PRO A 135 14.59 -47.81 -12.31
C PRO A 135 14.12 -49.08 -11.56
N ARG A 136 13.03 -49.67 -12.06
CA ARG A 136 12.47 -50.91 -11.47
C ARG A 136 13.29 -52.12 -11.81
N THR A 137 14.16 -52.53 -10.86
CA THR A 137 14.95 -53.80 -10.92
C THR A 137 14.54 -54.70 -9.76
N PHE A 138 14.94 -55.98 -9.86
CA PHE A 138 14.69 -56.92 -8.73
C PHE A 138 15.48 -56.53 -7.48
N THR A 139 16.70 -56.11 -7.63
CA THR A 139 17.53 -55.62 -6.52
C THR A 139 16.96 -54.41 -5.85
N GLU A 140 16.46 -53.43 -6.63
CA GLU A 140 15.77 -52.27 -6.05
C GLU A 140 14.49 -52.63 -5.33
N LYS A 141 13.77 -53.65 -5.80
CA LYS A 141 12.59 -54.18 -5.12
C LYS A 141 12.93 -54.75 -3.73
N LEU A 142 14.03 -55.45 -3.56
CA LEU A 142 14.51 -55.93 -2.26
C LEU A 142 14.89 -54.76 -1.35
N VAL A 143 15.57 -53.75 -1.87
CA VAL A 143 15.89 -52.51 -1.12
C VAL A 143 14.62 -51.80 -0.68
N GLU A 144 13.61 -51.65 -1.57
CA GLU A 144 12.31 -51.10 -1.22
C GLU A 144 11.65 -51.81 -0.04
N MET A 145 11.70 -53.17 -0.01
CA MET A 145 11.15 -53.97 1.07
C MET A 145 11.85 -53.73 2.39
N ILE A 146 13.19 -53.71 2.43
CA ILE A 146 13.99 -53.44 3.64
C ILE A 146 13.71 -52.02 4.15
N LEU A 147 13.75 -51.03 3.28
CA LEU A 147 13.49 -49.65 3.68
C LEU A 147 12.02 -49.41 4.10
N ALA A 148 11.06 -50.13 3.50
CA ALA A 148 9.67 -50.05 3.90
C ALA A 148 9.45 -50.54 5.35
N THR A 149 10.06 -51.68 5.75
CA THR A 149 9.99 -52.12 7.13
C THR A 149 10.66 -51.15 8.11
N ARG A 150 11.76 -50.51 7.66
CA ARG A 150 12.46 -49.51 8.47
C ARG A 150 11.65 -48.23 8.61
N LEU A 151 10.90 -47.79 7.54
CA LEU A 151 10.01 -46.63 7.57
C LEU A 151 8.87 -46.84 8.58
N GLU A 152 8.25 -48.01 8.59
CA GLU A 152 7.20 -48.40 9.56
C GLU A 152 7.64 -48.40 11.02
N LEU A 153 8.95 -48.64 11.28
CA LEU A 153 9.52 -48.54 12.64
C LEU A 153 9.78 -47.09 13.05
N ARG A 154 9.76 -46.17 12.08
CA ARG A 154 10.08 -44.75 12.31
C ARG A 154 8.85 -43.85 12.27
N CYS A 155 7.91 -44.14 11.40
CA CYS A 155 6.74 -43.34 11.13
C CYS A 155 5.47 -44.15 11.42
N SER A 156 4.45 -43.46 11.91
CA SER A 156 3.09 -43.99 12.01
C SER A 156 2.48 -44.24 10.63
N LYS A 157 1.41 -45.03 10.58
CA LYS A 157 0.66 -45.24 9.34
C LYS A 157 0.14 -43.96 8.70
N ASP A 158 -0.35 -43.04 9.53
CA ASP A 158 -0.90 -41.78 9.05
C ASP A 158 0.21 -40.86 8.52
N GLU A 159 1.39 -40.83 9.14
CA GLU A 159 2.57 -40.11 8.59
C GLU A 159 3.02 -40.72 7.26
N ILE A 160 2.97 -42.05 7.10
CA ILE A 160 3.30 -42.70 5.82
C ILE A 160 2.28 -42.33 4.74
N LEU A 161 0.99 -42.26 5.07
CA LEU A 161 -0.06 -41.78 4.17
C LEU A 161 0.16 -40.33 3.79
N ALA A 162 0.53 -39.46 4.73
CA ALA A 162 0.84 -38.04 4.46
C ALA A 162 2.07 -37.92 3.54
N LEU A 163 3.13 -38.70 3.79
CA LEU A 163 4.30 -38.71 2.91
C LEU A 163 3.95 -39.19 1.50
N TYR A 164 3.12 -40.23 1.36
CA TYR A 164 2.66 -40.69 0.06
C TYR A 164 1.80 -39.62 -0.64
N ALA A 165 0.79 -39.12 0.04
CA ALA A 165 -0.12 -38.11 -0.52
C ALA A 165 0.62 -36.84 -0.98
N SER A 166 1.63 -36.37 -0.23
CA SER A 166 2.38 -35.18 -0.54
C SER A 166 3.36 -35.35 -1.72
N HIS A 167 3.76 -36.59 -2.07
CA HIS A 167 4.82 -36.82 -3.06
C HIS A 167 4.43 -37.75 -4.21
N ALA A 168 3.24 -38.34 -4.21
CA ALA A 168 2.76 -39.16 -5.30
C ALA A 168 2.59 -38.33 -6.60
N PRO A 169 2.97 -38.88 -7.77
CA PRO A 169 2.78 -38.21 -9.05
C PRO A 169 1.35 -38.41 -9.55
N PHE A 170 0.66 -37.30 -9.87
CA PHE A 170 -0.74 -37.32 -10.36
C PHE A 170 -0.86 -37.07 -11.87
N GLY A 171 0.23 -37.00 -12.58
CA GLY A 171 0.30 -36.80 -14.03
C GLY A 171 0.91 -35.45 -14.44
N GLY A 172 1.60 -35.46 -15.58
CA GLY A 172 2.35 -34.26 -16.03
C GLY A 172 3.37 -33.80 -15.00
N ASN A 173 3.30 -32.53 -14.64
CA ASN A 173 4.14 -31.90 -13.62
C ASN A 173 3.40 -31.68 -12.27
N VAL A 174 2.33 -32.45 -12.00
CA VAL A 174 1.56 -32.35 -10.77
C VAL A 174 1.99 -33.45 -9.80
N VAL A 175 2.47 -33.05 -8.63
CA VAL A 175 2.96 -33.91 -7.55
C VAL A 175 2.30 -33.50 -6.25
N GLY A 176 1.79 -34.49 -5.52
CA GLY A 176 1.07 -34.28 -4.25
C GLY A 176 -0.41 -34.01 -4.44
N LEU A 177 -1.18 -34.50 -3.44
CA LEU A 177 -2.64 -34.50 -3.43
C LEU A 177 -3.24 -33.09 -3.50
N ASP A 178 -2.71 -32.15 -2.69
CA ASP A 178 -3.25 -30.79 -2.64
C ASP A 178 -3.03 -30.06 -3.98
N ALA A 179 -1.85 -30.19 -4.57
CA ALA A 179 -1.59 -29.65 -5.89
C ALA A 179 -2.49 -30.28 -6.95
N ALA A 180 -2.77 -31.58 -6.84
CA ALA A 180 -3.65 -32.32 -7.75
C ALA A 180 -5.12 -31.87 -7.61
N ALA A 181 -5.61 -31.69 -6.37
CA ALA A 181 -6.96 -31.20 -6.12
C ALA A 181 -7.18 -29.83 -6.78
N TRP A 182 -6.30 -28.88 -6.54
CA TRP A 182 -6.36 -27.56 -7.16
C TRP A 182 -6.20 -27.59 -8.69
N ARG A 183 -5.29 -28.43 -9.20
CA ARG A 183 -5.01 -28.49 -10.65
C ARG A 183 -6.07 -29.23 -11.44
N TYR A 184 -6.84 -30.11 -10.85
CA TYR A 184 -7.87 -30.88 -11.55
C TYR A 184 -9.29 -30.47 -11.20
N PHE A 185 -9.52 -29.91 -10.01
CA PHE A 185 -10.87 -29.62 -9.51
C PHE A 185 -11.07 -28.20 -9.00
N ALA A 186 -10.00 -27.37 -8.91
CA ALA A 186 -10.04 -25.97 -8.50
C ALA A 186 -10.51 -25.71 -7.07
N HIS A 187 -10.38 -26.69 -6.16
CA HIS A 187 -10.70 -26.56 -4.73
C HIS A 187 -9.71 -27.36 -3.87
N PRO A 188 -9.67 -27.14 -2.54
CA PRO A 188 -8.75 -27.83 -1.65
C PRO A 188 -9.06 -29.32 -1.56
N SER A 189 -8.03 -30.11 -1.22
CA SER A 189 -8.17 -31.58 -1.09
C SER A 189 -9.15 -32.01 0.00
N SER A 190 -9.41 -31.19 1.01
CA SER A 190 -10.40 -31.43 2.07
C SER A 190 -11.84 -31.50 1.57
N GLU A 191 -12.13 -30.89 0.42
CA GLU A 191 -13.47 -30.79 -0.15
C GLU A 191 -13.77 -31.83 -1.23
N LEU A 192 -12.81 -32.71 -1.54
CA LEU A 192 -12.97 -33.73 -2.57
C LEU A 192 -14.26 -34.52 -2.44
N SER A 193 -14.99 -34.64 -3.56
CA SER A 193 -16.09 -35.58 -3.70
C SER A 193 -15.57 -37.04 -3.68
N TRP A 194 -16.48 -38.01 -3.61
CA TRP A 194 -16.08 -39.43 -3.71
C TRP A 194 -15.53 -39.76 -5.10
N ALA A 195 -16.08 -39.17 -6.16
CA ALA A 195 -15.62 -39.40 -7.52
C ALA A 195 -14.24 -38.77 -7.77
N GLU A 196 -14.02 -37.58 -7.26
CA GLU A 196 -12.73 -36.88 -7.33
C GLU A 196 -11.66 -37.60 -6.52
N ALA A 197 -11.96 -37.96 -5.27
CA ALA A 197 -11.06 -38.76 -4.41
C ALA A 197 -10.69 -40.12 -5.04
N ALA A 198 -11.66 -40.83 -5.63
CA ALA A 198 -11.40 -42.06 -6.35
C ALA A 198 -10.58 -41.84 -7.64
N THR A 199 -10.84 -40.77 -8.35
CA THR A 199 -10.04 -40.36 -9.53
C THR A 199 -8.59 -40.14 -9.17
N LEU A 200 -8.33 -39.34 -8.12
CA LEU A 200 -6.96 -39.08 -7.64
C LEU A 200 -6.29 -40.33 -7.09
N ALA A 201 -7.02 -41.21 -6.40
CA ALA A 201 -6.45 -42.45 -5.85
C ALA A 201 -5.89 -43.41 -6.93
N VAL A 202 -6.43 -43.38 -8.16
CA VAL A 202 -5.99 -44.29 -9.23
C VAL A 202 -4.90 -43.70 -10.15
N LEU A 203 -4.71 -42.35 -10.15
CA LEU A 203 -3.73 -41.67 -11.02
C LEU A 203 -2.28 -42.09 -10.76
N PRO A 204 -1.78 -42.22 -9.50
CA PRO A 204 -0.38 -42.56 -9.25
C PRO A 204 0.04 -43.93 -9.75
N ASN A 205 -0.90 -44.83 -10.02
CA ASN A 205 -0.62 -46.19 -10.50
C ASN A 205 0.05 -46.21 -11.89
N ALA A 206 -0.33 -45.33 -12.79
CA ALA A 206 0.24 -45.23 -14.15
C ALA A 206 0.18 -43.80 -14.71
N PRO A 207 0.84 -42.84 -14.08
CA PRO A 207 0.66 -41.42 -14.36
C PRO A 207 1.06 -40.96 -15.78
N SER A 208 1.93 -41.69 -16.44
CA SER A 208 2.34 -41.43 -17.83
C SER A 208 1.39 -42.00 -18.90
N ALA A 209 0.62 -43.02 -18.52
CA ALA A 209 -0.29 -43.71 -19.44
C ALA A 209 -1.76 -43.32 -19.25
N ILE A 210 -2.16 -42.96 -18.04
CA ILE A 210 -3.54 -42.71 -17.63
C ILE A 210 -3.57 -41.42 -16.80
N HIS A 211 -4.08 -40.38 -17.41
CA HIS A 211 -4.35 -39.09 -16.76
C HIS A 211 -5.51 -38.40 -17.50
N PRO A 212 -6.11 -37.31 -16.98
CA PRO A 212 -7.30 -36.70 -17.60
C PRO A 212 -7.17 -36.39 -19.10
N GLY A 213 -5.97 -36.00 -19.56
CA GLY A 213 -5.69 -35.76 -21.00
C GLY A 213 -5.37 -36.98 -21.83
N LYS A 214 -5.22 -38.18 -21.22
CA LYS A 214 -4.86 -39.42 -21.95
C LYS A 214 -5.40 -40.67 -21.26
N GLY A 215 -6.07 -41.54 -22.00
CA GLY A 215 -6.60 -42.79 -21.47
C GLY A 215 -7.86 -42.63 -20.61
N ARG A 216 -8.71 -41.63 -20.89
CA ARG A 216 -9.91 -41.28 -20.11
C ARG A 216 -10.82 -42.47 -19.82
N GLU A 217 -11.10 -43.34 -20.81
CA GLU A 217 -11.92 -44.51 -20.59
C GLU A 217 -11.31 -45.49 -19.57
N ALA A 218 -9.98 -45.68 -19.64
CA ALA A 218 -9.29 -46.53 -18.69
C ALA A 218 -9.31 -45.92 -17.24
N LEU A 219 -9.20 -44.57 -17.16
CA LEU A 219 -9.34 -43.81 -15.93
C LEU A 219 -10.75 -43.98 -15.36
N LEU A 220 -11.78 -43.79 -16.18
CA LEU A 220 -13.18 -43.94 -15.81
C LEU A 220 -13.47 -45.36 -15.28
N ARG A 221 -13.01 -46.39 -16.00
CA ARG A 221 -13.18 -47.76 -15.53
C ARG A 221 -12.49 -48.02 -14.19
N LYS A 222 -11.29 -47.50 -13.97
CA LYS A 222 -10.59 -47.70 -12.70
C LYS A 222 -11.29 -46.93 -11.56
N ARG A 223 -11.69 -45.65 -11.79
CA ARG A 223 -12.48 -44.87 -10.84
C ARG A 223 -13.74 -45.59 -10.41
N ASN A 224 -14.55 -46.04 -11.38
CA ASN A 224 -15.83 -46.72 -11.12
C ASN A 224 -15.61 -48.02 -10.37
N ARG A 225 -14.51 -48.74 -10.63
CA ARG A 225 -14.15 -49.94 -9.85
C ARG A 225 -13.83 -49.62 -8.38
N VAL A 226 -13.13 -48.51 -8.11
CA VAL A 226 -12.89 -48.07 -6.72
C VAL A 226 -14.19 -47.74 -6.01
N LEU A 227 -15.07 -46.97 -6.66
CA LEU A 227 -16.39 -46.64 -6.13
C LEU A 227 -17.24 -47.90 -5.83
N GLN A 228 -17.20 -48.86 -6.74
CA GLN A 228 -17.87 -50.17 -6.52
C GLN A 228 -17.30 -50.91 -5.29
N LEU A 229 -15.97 -50.93 -5.15
CA LEU A 229 -15.33 -51.59 -4.00
C LEU A 229 -15.71 -50.92 -2.66
N LEU A 230 -15.79 -49.58 -2.65
CA LEU A 230 -16.21 -48.84 -1.45
C LEU A 230 -17.68 -49.09 -1.11
N ARG A 231 -18.55 -49.19 -2.12
CA ARG A 231 -19.95 -49.61 -1.90
C ARG A 231 -20.06 -51.02 -1.34
N GLU A 232 -19.29 -51.98 -1.90
CA GLU A 232 -19.25 -53.38 -1.39
C GLU A 232 -18.72 -53.48 0.05
N GLN A 233 -17.85 -52.55 0.47
CA GLN A 233 -17.30 -52.44 1.83
C GLN A 233 -18.23 -51.72 2.80
N GLY A 234 -19.28 -51.05 2.30
CA GLY A 234 -20.20 -50.26 3.13
C GLY A 234 -19.71 -48.84 3.44
N ASP A 235 -18.58 -48.42 2.87
CA ASP A 235 -18.04 -47.09 3.04
C ASP A 235 -18.82 -46.01 2.25
N LEU A 236 -19.53 -46.43 1.19
CA LEU A 236 -20.28 -45.55 0.27
C LEU A 236 -21.75 -45.97 0.24
N SER A 237 -22.65 -45.03 0.53
CA SER A 237 -24.08 -45.28 0.45
C SER A 237 -24.55 -45.53 -1.00
N PRO A 238 -25.68 -46.20 -1.25
CA PRO A 238 -26.19 -46.37 -2.59
C PRO A 238 -26.48 -45.09 -3.33
N SER A 239 -26.94 -44.04 -2.63
CA SER A 239 -27.18 -42.69 -3.19
C SER A 239 -25.89 -41.98 -3.58
N ASP A 240 -24.91 -41.98 -2.68
CA ASP A 240 -23.62 -41.36 -2.96
C ASP A 240 -22.86 -42.05 -4.08
N TYR A 241 -23.02 -43.41 -4.15
CA TYR A 241 -22.46 -44.20 -5.25
C TYR A 241 -23.07 -43.81 -6.61
N ALA A 242 -24.37 -43.65 -6.68
CA ALA A 242 -25.04 -43.22 -7.92
C ALA A 242 -24.58 -41.81 -8.36
N LEU A 243 -24.55 -40.84 -7.41
CA LEU A 243 -24.06 -39.48 -7.67
C LEU A 243 -22.59 -39.50 -8.12
N ALA A 244 -21.73 -40.28 -7.47
CA ALA A 244 -20.31 -40.35 -7.82
C ALA A 244 -20.06 -41.01 -9.20
N LEU A 245 -20.94 -41.86 -9.68
CA LEU A 245 -20.83 -42.39 -11.03
C LEU A 245 -21.19 -41.40 -12.12
N ASP A 246 -22.15 -40.49 -11.86
CA ASP A 246 -22.60 -39.47 -12.81
C ASP A 246 -21.63 -38.31 -12.90
N GLU A 247 -20.78 -38.10 -11.89
CA GLU A 247 -19.80 -37.03 -11.85
C GLU A 247 -18.74 -37.20 -12.96
N PRO A 248 -18.49 -36.17 -13.80
CA PRO A 248 -17.55 -36.24 -14.92
C PRO A 248 -16.10 -36.32 -14.46
N LEU A 249 -15.22 -36.86 -15.30
CA LEU A 249 -13.79 -36.73 -15.14
C LEU A 249 -13.33 -35.31 -15.52
N PRO A 250 -12.30 -34.77 -14.87
CA PRO A 250 -11.71 -33.50 -15.31
C PRO A 250 -11.11 -33.61 -16.72
N ASP A 251 -11.08 -32.52 -17.47
CA ASP A 251 -10.59 -32.52 -18.87
C ASP A 251 -9.07 -32.32 -18.93
N ALA A 252 -8.57 -31.24 -18.36
CA ALA A 252 -7.17 -30.86 -18.34
C ALA A 252 -6.83 -30.18 -17.02
N PRO A 253 -5.53 -30.07 -16.66
CA PRO A 253 -5.14 -29.32 -15.47
C PRO A 253 -5.56 -27.85 -15.59
N LEU A 254 -6.33 -27.38 -14.63
CA LEU A 254 -6.82 -26.01 -14.52
C LEU A 254 -5.68 -25.06 -14.09
N PRO A 255 -5.73 -23.78 -14.48
CA PRO A 255 -4.84 -22.77 -13.90
C PRO A 255 -5.12 -22.62 -12.41
N LEU A 256 -4.09 -22.38 -11.62
CA LEU A 256 -4.26 -22.01 -10.21
C LEU A 256 -4.84 -20.60 -10.09
N PRO A 257 -5.53 -20.28 -8.99
CA PRO A 257 -5.97 -18.93 -8.70
C PRO A 257 -4.81 -17.93 -8.84
N ARG A 258 -5.10 -16.74 -9.33
CA ARG A 258 -4.14 -15.65 -9.51
C ARG A 258 -4.68 -14.39 -8.84
N ILE A 259 -4.83 -14.46 -7.52
CA ILE A 259 -5.33 -13.39 -6.67
C ILE A 259 -4.14 -12.72 -5.99
N ALA A 260 -4.12 -11.40 -5.94
CA ALA A 260 -2.98 -10.62 -5.42
C ALA A 260 -1.61 -11.05 -6.01
N PRO A 261 -1.46 -11.12 -7.36
CA PRO A 261 -0.30 -11.75 -7.99
C PRO A 261 1.04 -11.14 -7.58
N HIS A 262 1.12 -9.81 -7.43
CA HIS A 262 2.34 -9.12 -7.00
C HIS A 262 2.75 -9.50 -5.57
N LEU A 263 1.78 -9.67 -4.67
CA LEU A 263 2.04 -10.18 -3.32
C LEU A 263 2.54 -11.61 -3.37
N VAL A 264 1.89 -12.48 -4.14
CA VAL A 264 2.28 -13.89 -4.31
C VAL A 264 3.71 -13.98 -4.86
N ASP A 265 4.06 -13.16 -5.86
CA ASP A 265 5.42 -13.12 -6.44
C ASP A 265 6.46 -12.68 -5.43
N ARG A 266 6.16 -11.64 -4.67
CA ARG A 266 7.04 -11.14 -3.62
C ARG A 266 7.26 -12.18 -2.53
N LEU A 267 6.19 -12.72 -1.96
CA LEU A 267 6.30 -13.73 -0.89
C LEU A 267 6.99 -15.01 -1.38
N ALA A 268 6.80 -15.39 -2.64
CA ALA A 268 7.53 -16.52 -3.22
C ALA A 268 9.04 -16.28 -3.36
N SER A 269 9.42 -15.03 -3.58
CA SER A 269 10.84 -14.64 -3.60
C SER A 269 11.46 -14.59 -2.20
N GLU A 270 10.71 -14.09 -1.22
CA GLU A 270 11.16 -13.96 0.19
C GLU A 270 11.18 -15.31 0.92
N HIS A 271 10.21 -16.18 0.65
CA HIS A 271 10.00 -17.46 1.34
C HIS A 271 9.80 -18.63 0.38
N PRO A 272 10.82 -19.00 -0.42
CA PRO A 272 10.66 -20.02 -1.44
C PRO A 272 10.34 -21.39 -0.85
N GLY A 273 9.35 -22.07 -1.42
CA GLY A 273 8.97 -23.44 -1.07
C GLY A 273 8.20 -23.60 0.23
N GLN A 274 7.57 -22.53 0.73
CA GLN A 274 6.78 -22.53 1.96
C GLN A 274 5.29 -22.28 1.67
N THR A 275 4.44 -22.70 2.61
CA THR A 275 3.05 -22.23 2.67
C THR A 275 3.00 -21.01 3.57
N ILE A 276 2.45 -19.90 3.05
CA ILE A 276 2.39 -18.62 3.72
C ILE A 276 0.93 -18.21 3.85
N THR A 277 0.46 -18.06 5.07
CA THR A 277 -0.87 -17.52 5.33
C THR A 277 -0.75 -16.01 5.46
N SER A 278 -1.37 -15.27 4.53
CA SER A 278 -1.44 -13.81 4.56
C SER A 278 -2.58 -13.33 5.47
N THR A 279 -2.61 -12.03 5.71
CA THR A 279 -3.71 -11.40 6.45
C THR A 279 -4.85 -10.91 5.54
N LEU A 280 -4.75 -11.13 4.24
CA LEU A 280 -5.75 -10.72 3.27
C LEU A 280 -7.09 -11.43 3.49
N ASP A 281 -8.16 -10.75 3.09
CA ASP A 281 -9.49 -11.30 2.93
C ASP A 281 -9.72 -11.55 1.44
N LYS A 282 -9.84 -12.81 1.05
CA LYS A 282 -9.94 -13.20 -0.36
C LYS A 282 -11.16 -12.59 -1.07
N GLU A 283 -12.31 -12.55 -0.39
CA GLU A 283 -13.52 -12.01 -0.99
C GLU A 283 -13.39 -10.50 -1.23
N LEU A 284 -12.93 -9.75 -0.22
CA LEU A 284 -12.63 -8.33 -0.36
C LEU A 284 -11.56 -8.08 -1.43
N GLN A 285 -10.51 -8.88 -1.48
CA GLN A 285 -9.45 -8.76 -2.49
C GLN A 285 -10.00 -8.88 -3.90
N LEU A 286 -10.87 -9.86 -4.18
CA LEU A 286 -11.50 -10.03 -5.49
C LEU A 286 -12.39 -8.84 -5.87
N GLN A 287 -13.18 -8.32 -4.93
CA GLN A 287 -14.01 -7.13 -5.18
C GLN A 287 -13.16 -5.91 -5.53
N LEU A 288 -12.05 -5.71 -4.80
CA LEU A 288 -11.16 -4.58 -5.02
C LEU A 288 -10.31 -4.71 -6.29
N GLU A 289 -9.90 -5.92 -6.66
CA GLU A 289 -9.26 -6.17 -7.98
C GLU A 289 -10.22 -5.85 -9.13
N ALA A 290 -11.48 -6.29 -9.03
CA ALA A 290 -12.50 -5.98 -10.03
C ALA A 290 -12.78 -4.47 -10.15
N LEU A 291 -12.80 -3.77 -9.01
CA LEU A 291 -12.93 -2.31 -8.95
C LEU A 291 -11.71 -1.62 -9.60
N ALA A 292 -10.51 -2.04 -9.22
CA ALA A 292 -9.27 -1.49 -9.78
C ALA A 292 -9.19 -1.67 -11.30
N GLU A 293 -9.54 -2.85 -11.82
CA GLU A 293 -9.59 -3.13 -13.25
C GLU A 293 -10.64 -2.29 -13.99
N ARG A 294 -11.79 -2.01 -13.36
CA ARG A 294 -12.82 -1.12 -13.94
C ARG A 294 -12.26 0.29 -14.14
N HIS A 295 -11.67 0.88 -13.10
CA HIS A 295 -11.06 2.20 -13.18
C HIS A 295 -9.86 2.24 -14.15
N SER A 296 -9.01 1.21 -14.13
CA SER A 296 -7.87 1.12 -15.03
C SER A 296 -8.30 1.15 -16.50
N ARG A 297 -9.37 0.44 -16.87
CA ARG A 297 -9.94 0.48 -18.24
C ARG A 297 -10.49 1.86 -18.61
N GLU A 298 -11.03 2.59 -17.66
CA GLU A 298 -11.49 3.95 -17.89
C GLU A 298 -10.31 4.90 -18.09
N PHE A 299 -9.31 4.84 -17.23
CA PHE A 299 -8.11 5.66 -17.30
C PHE A 299 -7.25 5.37 -18.54
N ALA A 300 -7.27 4.13 -19.04
CA ALA A 300 -6.56 3.74 -20.25
C ALA A 300 -6.95 4.56 -21.49
N ARG A 301 -8.17 5.13 -21.52
CA ARG A 301 -8.62 6.05 -22.57
C ARG A 301 -7.81 7.34 -22.62
N SER A 302 -7.14 7.68 -21.51
CA SER A 302 -6.24 8.84 -21.37
C SER A 302 -4.77 8.43 -21.24
N ASP A 303 -4.41 7.21 -21.70
CA ASP A 303 -3.07 6.62 -21.58
C ASP A 303 -2.54 6.52 -20.15
N ILE A 304 -3.40 6.44 -19.16
CA ILE A 304 -3.07 6.16 -17.77
C ILE A 304 -3.41 4.68 -17.53
N ARG A 305 -2.40 3.85 -17.22
CA ARG A 305 -2.53 2.39 -17.35
C ARG A 305 -2.48 1.64 -16.03
N HIS A 306 -1.95 2.25 -14.97
CA HIS A 306 -1.61 1.53 -13.75
C HIS A 306 -2.31 2.15 -12.55
N LEU A 307 -2.79 1.27 -11.69
CA LEU A 307 -3.43 1.60 -10.43
C LEU A 307 -2.97 0.59 -9.37
N ALA A 308 -2.66 1.10 -8.19
CA ALA A 308 -2.38 0.27 -7.03
C ALA A 308 -3.21 0.75 -5.83
N LEU A 309 -3.63 -0.18 -5.00
CA LEU A 309 -4.36 0.13 -3.77
C LEU A 309 -3.97 -0.80 -2.63
N LEU A 310 -4.01 -0.24 -1.42
CA LEU A 310 -3.65 -0.92 -0.17
C LEU A 310 -4.70 -0.58 0.89
N VAL A 311 -5.24 -1.59 1.56
CA VAL A 311 -6.22 -1.41 2.65
C VAL A 311 -5.67 -2.01 3.94
N ILE A 312 -5.63 -1.20 4.99
CA ILE A 312 -5.17 -1.56 6.33
C ILE A 312 -6.34 -1.46 7.31
N ASP A 313 -6.65 -2.54 8.01
CA ASP A 313 -7.60 -2.56 9.14
C ASP A 313 -6.88 -1.98 10.37
N LEU A 314 -7.32 -0.82 10.86
CA LEU A 314 -6.68 -0.10 11.96
C LEU A 314 -6.73 -0.85 13.29
N PRO A 315 -7.91 -1.31 13.77
CA PRO A 315 -8.00 -2.09 15.01
C PRO A 315 -7.11 -3.32 15.01
N ALA A 316 -7.14 -4.09 13.92
CA ALA A 316 -6.37 -5.33 13.82
C ALA A 316 -4.89 -5.11 13.41
N ASN A 317 -4.52 -3.93 12.96
CA ASN A 317 -3.19 -3.56 12.45
C ASN A 317 -2.67 -4.52 11.39
N ARG A 318 -3.51 -4.85 10.43
CA ARG A 318 -3.17 -5.79 9.37
C ARG A 318 -3.66 -5.32 8.01
N VAL A 319 -2.94 -5.72 6.98
CA VAL A 319 -3.36 -5.51 5.58
C VAL A 319 -4.50 -6.48 5.28
N VAL A 320 -5.61 -5.99 4.77
CA VAL A 320 -6.78 -6.81 4.39
C VAL A 320 -6.97 -6.91 2.88
N ALA A 321 -6.36 -6.00 2.11
CA ALA A 321 -6.30 -6.09 0.65
C ALA A 321 -5.03 -5.45 0.08
N TYR A 322 -4.51 -6.00 -1.03
CA TYR A 322 -3.25 -5.66 -1.65
C TYR A 322 -3.35 -5.81 -3.18
N CYS A 323 -3.69 -4.74 -3.90
CA CYS A 323 -3.64 -4.72 -5.35
C CYS A 323 -2.34 -4.01 -5.78
N GLY A 324 -1.31 -4.77 -6.10
CA GLY A 324 0.03 -4.23 -6.39
C GLY A 324 0.09 -3.42 -7.69
N ASN A 325 -0.72 -3.77 -8.65
CA ASN A 325 -0.89 -3.07 -9.93
C ASN A 325 -2.11 -3.63 -10.66
N THR A 326 -2.59 -2.89 -11.68
CA THR A 326 -3.57 -3.35 -12.66
C THR A 326 -2.90 -3.71 -13.98
N GLY A 327 -3.65 -4.38 -14.85
CA GLY A 327 -3.17 -4.90 -16.13
C GLY A 327 -2.83 -6.37 -16.03
N SER A 328 -3.42 -7.16 -16.95
CA SER A 328 -3.32 -8.62 -16.94
C SER A 328 -2.28 -9.18 -17.87
N ASP A 329 -1.82 -8.42 -18.84
CA ASP A 329 -1.01 -8.96 -19.93
C ASP A 329 0.42 -8.42 -19.94
N ALA A 330 1.20 -9.32 -19.50
CA ALA A 330 2.54 -9.68 -19.98
C ALA A 330 3.33 -8.57 -20.68
N SER A 331 4.33 -8.15 -20.03
CA SER A 331 5.68 -7.98 -20.55
C SER A 331 6.11 -6.61 -21.07
N ALA A 332 5.25 -5.76 -21.61
CA ALA A 332 5.75 -4.52 -22.24
C ALA A 332 5.35 -3.22 -21.53
N ASP A 333 4.35 -3.25 -20.67
CA ASP A 333 3.71 -2.03 -20.15
C ASP A 333 4.06 -1.69 -18.69
N GLY A 334 4.77 -2.55 -17.97
CA GLY A 334 5.11 -2.35 -16.57
C GLY A 334 4.07 -2.88 -15.58
N SER A 335 3.06 -3.64 -16.01
CA SER A 335 2.04 -4.28 -15.15
C SER A 335 2.64 -5.24 -14.11
N GLN A 336 3.85 -5.74 -14.34
CA GLN A 336 4.59 -6.63 -13.42
C GLN A 336 5.20 -5.89 -12.22
N VAL A 337 5.24 -4.56 -12.24
CA VAL A 337 5.83 -3.77 -11.15
C VAL A 337 4.87 -3.74 -9.96
N ASP A 338 5.33 -4.18 -8.79
CA ASP A 338 4.62 -3.99 -7.53
C ASP A 338 4.72 -2.53 -7.09
N ILE A 339 3.74 -1.72 -7.49
CA ILE A 339 3.69 -0.29 -7.21
C ILE A 339 3.55 0.00 -5.71
N ILE A 340 2.96 -0.89 -4.94
CA ILE A 340 2.84 -0.69 -3.48
C ILE A 340 4.22 -0.57 -2.84
N ARG A 341 5.25 -1.18 -3.41
CA ARG A 341 6.63 -1.15 -2.92
C ARG A 341 7.56 -0.28 -3.77
N ALA A 342 7.13 0.15 -4.95
CA ALA A 342 7.93 1.01 -5.81
C ALA A 342 7.95 2.45 -5.29
N PRO A 343 9.13 3.09 -5.13
CA PRO A 343 9.21 4.51 -4.80
C PRO A 343 8.61 5.38 -5.90
N ARG A 344 7.76 6.34 -5.52
CA ARG A 344 7.06 7.27 -6.40
C ARG A 344 7.07 8.67 -5.80
N SER A 345 7.10 9.71 -6.64
CA SER A 345 7.08 11.08 -6.17
C SER A 345 5.82 11.36 -5.35
N THR A 346 6.02 11.91 -4.15
CA THR A 346 4.97 12.08 -3.14
C THR A 346 3.97 13.19 -3.47
N GLY A 347 4.35 14.14 -4.32
CA GLY A 347 3.56 15.35 -4.48
C GLY A 347 3.26 16.00 -3.12
N SER A 348 1.98 16.31 -2.89
CA SER A 348 1.50 16.97 -1.66
C SER A 348 1.09 16.03 -0.52
N ILE A 349 1.30 14.72 -0.66
CA ILE A 349 0.81 13.74 0.34
C ILE A 349 1.54 13.87 1.69
N LEU A 350 2.66 14.57 1.75
CA LEU A 350 3.46 14.78 2.97
C LEU A 350 3.03 16.01 3.78
N LYS A 351 2.20 16.91 3.25
CA LYS A 351 1.78 18.15 3.94
C LYS A 351 1.12 17.92 5.30
N PRO A 352 0.28 16.90 5.52
CA PRO A 352 -0.29 16.63 6.84
C PRO A 352 0.75 16.36 7.94
N PHE A 353 1.88 15.75 7.59
CA PHE A 353 2.96 15.50 8.54
C PHE A 353 3.66 16.79 8.98
N LEU A 354 3.81 17.75 8.04
CA LEU A 354 4.36 19.06 8.37
C LEU A 354 3.41 19.88 9.26
N TYR A 355 2.12 19.86 8.92
CA TYR A 355 1.10 20.53 9.72
C TYR A 355 1.01 19.94 11.14
N TYR A 356 1.03 18.59 11.24
CA TYR A 356 1.13 17.88 12.52
C TYR A 356 2.34 18.38 13.35
N ALA A 357 3.50 18.39 12.75
CA ALA A 357 4.75 18.78 13.40
C ALA A 357 4.73 20.22 13.89
N ALA A 358 4.21 21.13 13.08
CA ALA A 358 4.12 22.55 13.42
C ALA A 358 3.14 22.81 14.57
N LEU A 359 2.03 22.06 14.63
CA LEU A 359 1.09 22.11 15.76
C LEU A 359 1.69 21.55 17.04
N GLU A 360 2.34 20.39 16.97
CA GLU A 360 2.94 19.72 18.15
C GLU A 360 4.10 20.53 18.76
N GLU A 361 4.82 21.30 17.97
CA GLU A 361 5.87 22.18 18.45
C GLU A 361 5.35 23.57 18.87
N GLY A 362 4.09 23.91 18.59
CA GLY A 362 3.52 25.22 18.85
C GLY A 362 4.08 26.30 17.93
N LEU A 363 4.42 25.95 16.71
CA LEU A 363 4.84 26.91 15.67
C LEU A 363 3.63 27.64 15.08
N ILE A 364 2.50 26.94 14.95
CA ILE A 364 1.22 27.48 14.48
C ILE A 364 0.08 27.00 15.38
N LEU A 365 -1.06 27.67 15.28
CA LEU A 365 -2.36 27.22 15.71
C LEU A 365 -3.18 26.77 14.49
N PRO A 366 -4.29 26.03 14.66
CA PRO A 366 -5.07 25.51 13.54
C PRO A 366 -5.48 26.55 12.48
N HIS A 367 -5.83 27.76 12.95
CA HIS A 367 -6.30 28.84 12.06
C HIS A 367 -5.30 29.98 11.91
N THR A 368 -4.04 29.81 12.32
CA THR A 368 -2.98 30.81 12.09
C THR A 368 -2.87 31.15 10.61
N LEU A 369 -2.93 32.42 10.26
CA LEU A 369 -2.72 32.90 8.89
C LEU A 369 -1.30 32.55 8.42
N LEU A 370 -1.21 31.87 7.31
CA LEU A 370 0.03 31.58 6.60
C LEU A 370 0.09 32.42 5.31
N PRO A 371 1.28 32.88 4.89
CA PRO A 371 1.43 33.65 3.65
C PRO A 371 1.12 32.79 2.42
N ASP A 372 0.34 33.35 1.50
CA ASP A 372 0.07 32.80 0.19
C ASP A 372 0.33 33.88 -0.88
N ILE A 373 1.60 34.19 -1.07
CA ILE A 373 2.11 35.23 -1.97
C ILE A 373 3.21 34.65 -2.87
N PRO A 374 3.51 35.22 -4.02
CA PRO A 374 4.65 34.83 -4.82
C PRO A 374 5.93 34.83 -3.99
N VAL A 375 6.77 33.82 -4.20
CA VAL A 375 8.03 33.68 -3.45
C VAL A 375 9.12 33.11 -4.36
N ASN A 376 10.32 33.66 -4.23
CA ASN A 376 11.54 33.11 -4.81
C ASN A 376 12.58 32.92 -3.71
N ILE A 377 12.99 31.70 -3.48
CA ILE A 377 13.96 31.33 -2.44
C ILE A 377 15.18 30.72 -3.14
N ASN A 378 16.21 31.53 -3.39
CA ASN A 378 17.44 31.09 -4.07
C ASN A 378 17.17 30.40 -5.44
N GLY A 379 16.29 30.96 -6.25
CA GLY A 379 15.91 30.39 -7.55
C GLY A 379 14.81 29.34 -7.50
N PHE A 380 14.34 28.92 -6.32
CA PHE A 380 13.18 28.07 -6.16
C PHE A 380 11.92 28.93 -6.05
N ALA A 381 11.14 28.98 -7.14
CA ALA A 381 9.90 29.77 -7.25
C ALA A 381 8.68 28.86 -7.40
N PRO A 382 8.18 28.28 -6.29
CA PRO A 382 7.00 27.41 -6.31
C PRO A 382 5.74 28.22 -6.63
N GLN A 383 4.76 27.54 -7.24
CA GLN A 383 3.45 28.13 -7.55
C GLN A 383 2.34 27.25 -7.00
N ASN A 384 1.19 27.85 -6.65
CA ASN A 384 -0.02 27.09 -6.39
C ASN A 384 -0.51 26.43 -7.68
N PHE A 385 -1.30 25.35 -7.53
CA PHE A 385 -1.83 24.62 -8.69
C PHE A 385 -2.73 25.51 -9.57
N SER A 386 -3.49 26.43 -8.95
CA SER A 386 -4.33 27.43 -9.62
C SER A 386 -3.54 28.58 -10.27
N ARG A 387 -2.26 28.73 -9.92
CA ARG A 387 -1.43 29.91 -10.23
C ARG A 387 -1.98 31.24 -9.69
N GLN A 388 -2.86 31.15 -8.69
CA GLN A 388 -3.41 32.31 -7.97
C GLN A 388 -2.88 32.35 -6.55
N PHE A 389 -2.92 33.54 -5.95
CA PHE A 389 -2.45 33.79 -4.59
C PHE A 389 -3.54 34.57 -3.84
N GLU A 390 -3.67 34.29 -2.54
CA GLU A 390 -4.72 34.89 -1.72
C GLU A 390 -4.16 35.79 -0.61
N GLY A 391 -2.85 36.03 -0.61
CA GLY A 391 -2.19 36.88 0.38
C GLY A 391 -1.93 36.15 1.70
N ALA A 392 -2.99 35.72 2.37
CA ALA A 392 -2.92 34.97 3.62
C ALA A 392 -4.10 34.01 3.71
N VAL A 393 -3.84 32.79 4.22
CA VAL A 393 -4.85 31.73 4.34
C VAL A 393 -4.68 31.03 5.69
N PRO A 394 -5.78 30.67 6.39
CA PRO A 394 -5.70 29.86 7.62
C PRO A 394 -4.96 28.54 7.37
N ALA A 395 -4.12 28.12 8.31
CA ALA A 395 -3.26 26.93 8.15
C ALA A 395 -4.05 25.64 7.89
N SER A 396 -5.19 25.44 8.56
CA SER A 396 -6.10 24.30 8.30
C SER A 396 -6.67 24.31 6.89
N GLU A 397 -7.08 25.47 6.39
CA GLU A 397 -7.61 25.64 5.05
C GLU A 397 -6.51 25.46 3.99
N ALA A 398 -5.32 26.01 4.22
CA ALA A 398 -4.17 25.79 3.37
C ALA A 398 -3.82 24.30 3.22
N LEU A 399 -3.95 23.51 4.30
CA LEU A 399 -3.81 22.06 4.27
C LEU A 399 -4.93 21.39 3.48
N ALA A 400 -6.19 21.72 3.77
CA ALA A 400 -7.37 21.15 3.12
C ALA A 400 -7.35 21.37 1.60
N ARG A 401 -7.04 22.59 1.18
CA ARG A 401 -6.90 22.99 -0.24
C ARG A 401 -5.56 22.60 -0.84
N SER A 402 -4.66 22.08 -0.03
CA SER A 402 -3.34 21.62 -0.50
C SER A 402 -2.48 22.72 -1.14
N LEU A 403 -2.57 23.96 -0.66
CA LEU A 403 -1.80 25.09 -1.18
C LEU A 403 -0.29 24.81 -1.06
N ASN A 404 0.47 25.22 -2.07
CA ASN A 404 1.90 24.97 -2.13
C ASN A 404 2.70 26.01 -1.35
N ILE A 405 2.36 27.28 -1.53
CA ILE A 405 3.12 28.41 -0.97
C ILE A 405 3.07 28.40 0.57
N PRO A 406 1.90 28.30 1.23
CA PRO A 406 1.85 28.19 2.68
C PRO A 406 2.65 27.01 3.23
N ALA A 407 2.63 25.86 2.53
CA ALA A 407 3.39 24.68 2.93
C ALA A 407 4.91 24.88 2.81
N VAL A 408 5.38 25.57 1.78
CA VAL A 408 6.81 25.89 1.61
C VAL A 408 7.28 26.87 2.69
N HIS A 409 6.51 27.92 2.99
CA HIS A 409 6.81 28.83 4.08
C HIS A 409 6.84 28.11 5.45
N LEU A 410 5.87 27.25 5.70
CA LEU A 410 5.83 26.47 6.92
C LEU A 410 7.04 25.54 7.05
N LEU A 411 7.45 24.88 5.94
CA LEU A 411 8.66 24.05 5.92
C LEU A 411 9.94 24.89 6.13
N GLN A 412 10.00 26.07 5.57
CA GLN A 412 11.13 26.99 5.78
C GLN A 412 11.27 27.37 7.27
N GLN A 413 10.15 27.66 7.93
CA GLN A 413 10.13 27.98 9.38
C GLN A 413 10.43 26.76 10.25
N TYR A 414 9.86 25.60 9.92
CA TYR A 414 10.06 24.36 10.67
C TYR A 414 11.48 23.80 10.52
N GLY A 415 12.04 23.93 9.34
CA GLY A 415 13.37 23.47 8.96
C GLY A 415 13.38 22.10 8.26
N VAL A 416 13.97 22.07 7.06
CA VAL A 416 14.06 20.87 6.22
C VAL A 416 14.74 19.69 6.95
N PRO A 417 15.86 19.85 7.68
CA PRO A 417 16.48 18.74 8.41
C PRO A 417 15.57 18.10 9.45
N LYS A 418 14.84 18.91 10.21
CA LYS A 418 13.89 18.42 11.23
C LYS A 418 12.74 17.64 10.56
N PHE A 419 12.18 18.19 9.49
CA PHE A 419 11.08 17.54 8.78
C PHE A 419 11.51 16.24 8.12
N HIS A 420 12.70 16.21 7.53
CA HIS A 420 13.26 14.98 6.97
C HIS A 420 13.39 13.86 8.01
N GLU A 421 13.91 14.19 9.21
CA GLU A 421 14.02 13.20 10.30
C GLU A 421 12.65 12.76 10.82
N LEU A 422 11.70 13.69 10.94
CA LEU A 422 10.31 13.39 11.30
C LEU A 422 9.69 12.38 10.34
N LEU A 423 9.83 12.56 9.03
CA LEU A 423 9.30 11.65 8.03
C LEU A 423 9.92 10.26 8.12
N ARG A 424 11.24 10.17 8.42
CA ARG A 424 11.89 8.87 8.66
C ARG A 424 11.33 8.17 9.90
N GLN A 425 11.07 8.89 10.97
CA GLN A 425 10.45 8.38 12.21
C GLN A 425 8.98 8.00 11.96
N ALA A 426 8.28 8.74 11.10
CA ALA A 426 6.94 8.41 10.67
C ALA A 426 6.89 7.11 9.86
N GLY A 427 8.02 6.62 9.34
CA GLY A 427 8.13 5.34 8.65
C GLY A 427 8.40 5.40 7.15
N LEU A 428 8.75 6.58 6.61
CA LEU A 428 9.15 6.69 5.21
C LEU A 428 10.57 6.16 5.03
N THR A 429 10.71 4.99 4.41
CA THR A 429 11.98 4.26 4.29
C THR A 429 12.84 4.72 3.12
N THR A 430 12.27 5.43 2.18
CA THR A 430 12.91 5.84 0.91
C THR A 430 13.74 7.12 1.01
N LEU A 431 13.68 7.83 2.14
CA LEU A 431 14.44 9.06 2.37
C LEU A 431 15.90 8.75 2.71
N ASN A 432 16.67 8.32 1.74
CA ASN A 432 18.05 7.85 1.87
C ASN A 432 19.11 8.89 1.49
N ARG A 433 18.71 10.06 1.01
CA ARG A 433 19.59 11.19 0.69
C ARG A 433 19.62 12.20 1.85
N PRO A 434 20.68 13.02 1.97
CA PRO A 434 20.73 14.05 3.01
C PRO A 434 19.63 15.11 2.79
N PRO A 435 19.18 15.81 3.86
CA PRO A 435 18.12 16.82 3.76
C PRO A 435 18.40 17.94 2.73
N SER A 436 19.67 18.32 2.57
CA SER A 436 20.08 19.32 1.59
C SER A 436 19.83 18.93 0.13
N HIS A 437 19.74 17.61 -0.15
CA HIS A 437 19.40 17.11 -1.48
C HIS A 437 17.96 17.44 -1.87
N TYR A 438 17.05 17.35 -0.91
CA TYR A 438 15.62 17.60 -1.14
C TYR A 438 15.26 19.08 -1.06
N GLY A 439 15.90 19.83 -0.14
CA GLY A 439 15.58 21.22 0.09
C GLY A 439 14.10 21.45 0.37
N LEU A 440 13.58 22.63 0.01
CA LEU A 440 12.16 22.96 0.17
C LEU A 440 11.23 22.17 -0.77
N SER A 441 11.76 21.58 -1.85
CA SER A 441 10.98 20.73 -2.75
C SER A 441 10.48 19.45 -2.07
N LEU A 442 11.04 19.07 -0.91
CA LEU A 442 10.61 17.93 -0.10
C LEU A 442 9.10 17.90 0.13
N ILE A 443 8.47 19.06 0.38
CA ILE A 443 7.04 19.16 0.67
C ILE A 443 6.15 19.16 -0.59
N LEU A 444 6.72 19.33 -1.77
CA LEU A 444 6.03 19.43 -3.05
C LEU A 444 6.26 18.21 -3.97
N GLY A 445 6.90 17.14 -3.47
CA GLY A 445 7.17 15.94 -4.24
C GLY A 445 8.61 15.79 -4.72
N GLY A 446 9.56 16.58 -4.18
CA GLY A 446 10.99 16.36 -4.36
C GLY A 446 11.52 15.07 -3.71
N ALA A 447 10.70 14.40 -2.92
CA ALA A 447 10.98 13.08 -2.35
C ALA A 447 10.10 12.00 -3.00
N GLU A 448 10.58 10.76 -2.93
CA GLU A 448 9.81 9.57 -3.29
C GLU A 448 9.43 8.80 -2.03
N ALA A 449 8.26 8.16 -2.07
CA ALA A 449 7.81 7.22 -1.05
C ALA A 449 7.09 6.03 -1.68
N THR A 450 6.98 4.94 -0.95
CA THR A 450 6.16 3.80 -1.35
C THR A 450 4.72 3.98 -0.90
N LEU A 451 3.76 3.40 -1.63
CA LEU A 451 2.36 3.39 -1.19
C LEU A 451 2.20 2.69 0.17
N TRP A 452 3.03 1.69 0.42
CA TRP A 452 3.12 1.01 1.70
C TRP A 452 3.48 1.96 2.84
N ASP A 453 4.59 2.70 2.70
CA ASP A 453 5.09 3.58 3.75
C ASP A 453 4.11 4.71 4.06
N VAL A 454 3.57 5.33 3.00
CA VAL A 454 2.59 6.41 3.14
C VAL A 454 1.32 5.91 3.84
N THR A 455 0.70 4.83 3.33
CA THR A 455 -0.55 4.31 3.90
C THR A 455 -0.36 3.83 5.34
N SER A 456 0.77 3.17 5.63
CA SER A 456 1.11 2.72 6.99
C SER A 456 1.30 3.88 7.95
N SER A 457 1.91 4.99 7.50
CA SER A 457 2.11 6.18 8.33
C SER A 457 0.77 6.84 8.67
N TYR A 458 -0.14 6.96 7.71
CA TYR A 458 -1.51 7.44 7.96
C TYR A 458 -2.30 6.48 8.86
N ALA A 459 -2.12 5.17 8.69
CA ALA A 459 -2.72 4.18 9.59
C ALA A 459 -2.24 4.35 11.04
N ARG A 460 -0.94 4.62 11.26
CA ARG A 460 -0.38 4.89 12.59
C ARG A 460 -0.98 6.17 13.19
N MET A 461 -1.22 7.22 12.40
CA MET A 461 -1.98 8.39 12.86
C MET A 461 -3.39 7.99 13.34
N GLY A 462 -4.15 7.26 12.52
CA GLY A 462 -5.47 6.78 12.91
C GLY A 462 -5.46 5.92 14.17
N ARG A 463 -4.47 5.04 14.32
CA ARG A 463 -4.31 4.20 15.51
C ARG A 463 -4.01 5.01 16.77
N SER A 464 -3.30 6.14 16.66
CA SER A 464 -3.07 7.03 17.79
C SER A 464 -4.38 7.58 18.36
N LEU A 465 -5.36 7.91 17.53
CA LEU A 465 -6.69 8.37 17.95
C LEU A 465 -7.56 7.26 18.56
N LEU A 466 -7.27 6.01 18.23
CA LEU A 466 -7.92 4.83 18.83
C LEU A 466 -7.22 4.37 20.11
N ASN A 467 -6.18 5.06 20.57
CA ASN A 467 -5.30 4.66 21.67
C ASN A 467 -4.72 3.26 21.51
N LEU A 468 -4.39 2.89 20.25
CA LEU A 468 -3.80 1.60 19.89
C LEU A 468 -2.30 1.74 19.62
N PRO A 469 -1.48 0.69 19.89
CA PRO A 469 -0.05 0.71 19.60
C PRO A 469 0.24 1.01 18.13
N GLN A 470 1.23 1.87 17.87
CA GLN A 470 1.62 2.29 16.52
C GLN A 470 2.68 1.36 15.89
N ALA A 471 2.54 0.06 16.11
CA ALA A 471 3.41 -0.94 15.51
C ALA A 471 3.30 -0.96 13.97
N PRO A 472 4.31 -1.47 13.24
CA PRO A 472 4.18 -1.76 11.82
C PRO A 472 2.99 -2.68 11.54
N CYS A 473 2.29 -2.44 10.43
CA CYS A 473 1.17 -3.30 10.04
C CYS A 473 1.66 -4.68 9.60
N THR A 474 0.87 -5.72 9.90
CA THR A 474 1.18 -7.10 9.53
C THR A 474 0.55 -7.48 8.19
N LEU A 475 1.24 -8.33 7.45
CA LEU A 475 0.79 -8.87 6.16
C LEU A 475 0.78 -10.40 6.15
N VAL A 476 1.61 -11.03 6.99
CA VAL A 476 1.71 -12.49 7.14
C VAL A 476 1.23 -12.89 8.54
N ALA A 477 0.32 -13.86 8.59
CA ALA A 477 -0.34 -14.27 9.84
C ALA A 477 0.57 -15.03 10.81
N SER A 478 1.62 -15.68 10.33
CA SER A 478 2.52 -16.48 11.16
C SER A 478 3.95 -15.97 11.17
N GLY A 479 4.38 -15.48 12.30
CA GLY A 479 5.69 -15.57 13.00
C GLY A 479 7.00 -15.25 12.30
N ALA A 480 7.04 -14.96 11.02
CA ALA A 480 8.31 -14.71 10.31
C ALA A 480 8.73 -13.23 10.27
N GLU A 481 7.81 -12.31 10.40
CA GLU A 481 8.13 -10.91 10.68
C GLU A 481 8.04 -10.69 12.19
N ALA A 482 9.09 -11.12 12.90
CA ALA A 482 9.33 -10.60 14.24
C ALA A 482 9.46 -9.08 14.11
N ALA A 483 8.37 -8.38 14.36
CA ALA A 483 8.39 -6.94 14.47
C ALA A 483 9.55 -6.57 15.39
N SER A 484 10.54 -5.86 14.87
CA SER A 484 11.47 -5.14 15.71
C SER A 484 10.64 -4.44 16.78
N ALA A 485 11.05 -4.54 18.04
CA ALA A 485 10.33 -4.01 19.20
C ALA A 485 9.63 -2.70 18.87
N PRO A 486 8.39 -2.48 19.32
CA PRO A 486 7.64 -1.29 18.96
C PRO A 486 8.51 -0.07 19.28
N LYS A 487 8.87 0.70 18.26
CA LYS A 487 9.35 2.06 18.48
C LYS A 487 8.26 2.76 19.27
N ALA A 488 8.63 3.54 20.28
CA ALA A 488 7.69 4.32 21.06
C ALA A 488 6.66 5.00 20.15
N ASP A 489 5.43 5.11 20.62
CA ASP A 489 4.34 5.74 19.86
C ASP A 489 4.79 7.13 19.40
N PHE A 490 4.82 7.32 18.09
CA PHE A 490 5.38 8.53 17.47
C PHE A 490 4.32 9.63 17.32
N PHE A 491 3.13 9.27 16.80
CA PHE A 491 2.06 10.23 16.64
C PHE A 491 1.27 10.40 17.94
N ARG A 492 1.09 11.66 18.34
CA ARG A 492 0.27 12.01 19.50
C ARG A 492 -1.17 12.25 19.10
N PRO A 493 -2.14 11.81 19.92
CA PRO A 493 -3.56 11.93 19.57
C PRO A 493 -4.00 13.38 19.31
N GLY A 494 -3.52 14.35 20.09
CA GLY A 494 -3.94 15.75 19.96
C GLY A 494 -3.60 16.38 18.62
N GLY A 495 -2.33 16.30 18.20
CA GLY A 495 -1.91 16.81 16.89
C GLY A 495 -2.57 16.05 15.76
N THR A 496 -2.72 14.72 15.89
CA THR A 496 -3.41 13.90 14.89
C THR A 496 -4.88 14.30 14.75
N TRP A 497 -5.56 14.57 15.86
CA TRP A 497 -6.94 15.04 15.83
C TRP A 497 -7.09 16.32 15.00
N GLN A 498 -6.24 17.34 15.29
CA GLN A 498 -6.29 18.61 14.55
C GLN A 498 -5.96 18.46 13.07
N VAL A 499 -5.03 17.54 12.73
CA VAL A 499 -4.76 17.19 11.31
C VAL A 499 -6.01 16.57 10.66
N PHE A 500 -6.65 15.60 11.32
CA PHE A 500 -7.80 14.91 10.74
C PHE A 500 -9.02 15.83 10.64
N GLU A 501 -9.25 16.72 11.59
CA GLU A 501 -10.26 17.78 11.47
C GLU A 501 -10.04 18.59 10.18
N ALA A 502 -8.83 19.10 9.96
CA ALA A 502 -8.51 19.83 8.74
C ALA A 502 -8.70 18.98 7.46
N LEU A 503 -8.37 17.69 7.52
CA LEU A 503 -8.49 16.79 6.36
C LEU A 503 -9.94 16.35 6.06
N THR A 504 -10.88 16.48 7.01
CA THR A 504 -12.30 16.26 6.72
C THR A 504 -12.92 17.40 5.92
N GLU A 505 -12.27 18.58 5.89
CA GLU A 505 -12.70 19.74 5.12
C GLU A 505 -12.34 19.66 3.63
N VAL A 506 -11.54 18.68 3.22
CA VAL A 506 -11.17 18.48 1.81
C VAL A 506 -12.42 18.15 0.99
N ASN A 507 -12.68 18.92 -0.07
CA ASN A 507 -13.80 18.69 -0.97
C ASN A 507 -13.72 17.30 -1.60
N ARG A 508 -14.79 16.52 -1.51
CA ARG A 508 -14.90 15.20 -2.13
C ARG A 508 -15.13 15.33 -3.64
N PRO A 509 -14.61 14.40 -4.43
CA PRO A 509 -14.97 14.32 -5.85
C PRO A 509 -16.49 14.14 -5.97
N GLU A 510 -17.11 14.94 -6.86
CA GLU A 510 -18.53 14.85 -7.23
C GLU A 510 -19.56 15.10 -6.10
N GLU A 511 -19.13 15.34 -4.85
CA GLU A 511 -20.00 15.47 -3.69
C GLU A 511 -19.71 16.75 -2.89
N ILE A 512 -20.26 17.87 -3.33
CA ILE A 512 -20.00 19.18 -2.71
C ILE A 512 -20.63 19.27 -1.31
N ASP A 513 -21.75 18.60 -1.07
CA ASP A 513 -22.55 18.72 0.16
C ASP A 513 -22.71 17.39 0.91
N TRP A 514 -21.66 16.60 0.99
CA TRP A 514 -21.65 15.27 1.63
C TRP A 514 -22.10 15.28 3.09
N ARG A 515 -21.91 16.41 3.80
CA ARG A 515 -22.33 16.56 5.22
C ARG A 515 -23.82 16.56 5.41
N SER A 516 -24.56 16.96 4.39
CA SER A 516 -26.04 16.95 4.43
C SER A 516 -26.62 15.57 4.12
N ILE A 517 -25.79 14.59 3.71
CA ILE A 517 -26.22 13.23 3.35
C ILE A 517 -25.97 12.29 4.54
N PRO A 518 -27.02 11.83 5.25
CA PRO A 518 -26.89 11.05 6.49
C PRO A 518 -26.14 9.71 6.33
N SER A 519 -26.09 9.15 5.13
CA SER A 519 -25.38 7.90 4.84
C SER A 519 -23.88 8.08 4.60
N MET A 520 -23.39 9.32 4.49
CA MET A 520 -21.99 9.60 4.26
C MET A 520 -21.25 9.86 5.57
N HIS A 521 -20.17 9.11 5.74
CA HIS A 521 -19.33 9.21 6.93
C HIS A 521 -18.12 10.11 6.69
N PRO A 522 -17.61 10.82 7.73
CA PRO A 522 -16.38 11.58 7.63
C PRO A 522 -15.19 10.70 7.20
N VAL A 523 -14.32 11.27 6.39
CA VAL A 523 -13.04 10.66 5.98
C VAL A 523 -11.97 11.74 6.06
N ALA A 524 -10.93 11.51 6.85
CA ALA A 524 -9.74 12.35 6.79
C ALA A 524 -8.91 11.91 5.58
N TRP A 525 -8.86 12.71 4.53
CA TRP A 525 -8.20 12.29 3.30
C TRP A 525 -7.32 13.38 2.69
N LYS A 526 -6.29 12.93 1.96
CA LYS A 526 -5.33 13.81 1.30
C LYS A 526 -4.99 13.29 -0.08
N THR A 527 -4.88 14.23 -1.02
CA THR A 527 -4.40 13.98 -2.37
C THR A 527 -2.94 14.40 -2.53
N GLY A 528 -2.27 13.75 -3.46
CA GLY A 528 -0.97 14.15 -3.98
C GLY A 528 -0.97 14.13 -5.51
N THR A 529 -0.31 15.09 -6.12
CA THR A 529 -0.04 15.13 -7.56
C THR A 529 1.42 15.52 -7.73
N SER A 530 2.20 14.68 -8.39
CA SER A 530 3.61 14.97 -8.62
C SER A 530 3.81 15.99 -9.75
N TYR A 531 4.95 16.66 -9.73
CA TYR A 531 5.35 17.55 -10.81
C TYR A 531 5.42 16.80 -12.15
N GLY A 532 4.86 17.40 -13.20
CA GLY A 532 4.75 16.78 -14.51
C GLY A 532 3.67 15.72 -14.65
N PHE A 533 2.72 15.66 -13.70
CA PHE A 533 1.55 14.75 -13.74
C PHE A 533 1.95 13.28 -13.93
N ARG A 534 2.92 12.78 -13.14
CA ARG A 534 3.44 11.41 -13.21
C ARG A 534 2.77 10.48 -12.22
N ASP A 535 2.46 11.00 -11.03
CA ASP A 535 1.92 10.24 -9.91
C ASP A 535 0.72 10.97 -9.32
N ALA A 536 -0.39 10.29 -9.18
CA ALA A 536 -1.58 10.75 -8.50
C ALA A 536 -1.86 9.86 -7.30
N TRP A 537 -2.04 10.48 -6.14
CA TRP A 537 -2.26 9.82 -4.86
C TRP A 537 -3.58 10.23 -4.23
N ALA A 538 -4.18 9.30 -3.52
CA ALA A 538 -5.20 9.58 -2.52
C ALA A 538 -5.01 8.64 -1.32
N VAL A 539 -4.99 9.20 -0.12
CA VAL A 539 -4.98 8.41 1.11
C VAL A 539 -6.11 8.89 2.01
N GLY A 540 -6.93 7.96 2.46
CA GLY A 540 -8.07 8.23 3.34
C GLY A 540 -8.01 7.38 4.60
N VAL A 541 -8.43 7.97 5.72
CA VAL A 541 -8.48 7.31 7.03
C VAL A 541 -9.85 7.46 7.63
N THR A 542 -10.41 6.35 8.06
CA THR A 542 -11.62 6.24 8.87
C THR A 542 -11.26 5.59 10.21
N PRO A 543 -12.13 5.56 11.21
CA PRO A 543 -11.82 4.86 12.46
C PRO A 543 -11.56 3.35 12.30
N ARG A 544 -11.88 2.78 11.14
CA ARG A 544 -11.66 1.36 10.88
C ARG A 544 -10.57 1.08 9.87
N TYR A 545 -10.45 1.87 8.82
CA TYR A 545 -9.56 1.57 7.71
C TYR A 545 -8.68 2.75 7.34
N ALA A 546 -7.44 2.46 6.96
CA ALA A 546 -6.62 3.35 6.14
C ALA A 546 -6.52 2.76 4.73
N VAL A 547 -6.84 3.58 3.75
CA VAL A 547 -6.84 3.21 2.32
C VAL A 547 -5.87 4.11 1.59
N GLY A 548 -4.92 3.52 0.90
CA GLY A 548 -4.00 4.22 0.01
C GLY A 548 -4.26 3.83 -1.45
N VAL A 549 -4.30 4.81 -2.32
CA VAL A 549 -4.47 4.66 -3.77
C VAL A 549 -3.38 5.42 -4.49
N TRP A 550 -2.79 4.79 -5.49
CA TRP A 550 -1.89 5.41 -6.46
C TRP A 550 -2.38 5.12 -7.88
N VAL A 551 -2.34 6.14 -8.74
CA VAL A 551 -2.68 6.04 -10.16
C VAL A 551 -1.57 6.71 -10.98
N GLY A 552 -1.16 6.10 -12.09
CA GLY A 552 -0.13 6.65 -12.95
C GLY A 552 0.35 5.67 -14.01
N ASN A 553 1.57 5.87 -14.48
CA ASN A 553 2.26 4.94 -15.37
C ASN A 553 3.51 4.38 -14.68
N ALA A 554 3.69 3.05 -14.70
CA ALA A 554 4.84 2.39 -14.06
C ALA A 554 6.17 2.89 -14.64
N SER A 555 6.18 3.32 -15.91
CA SER A 555 7.32 3.95 -16.57
C SER A 555 7.71 5.32 -16.01
N GLY A 556 6.81 5.97 -15.23
CA GLY A 556 6.96 7.36 -14.78
C GLY A 556 6.60 8.40 -15.85
N GLU A 557 5.95 8.00 -16.94
CA GLU A 557 5.44 8.92 -17.95
C GLU A 557 4.28 9.74 -17.39
N GLY A 558 4.39 11.06 -17.48
CA GLY A 558 3.33 11.98 -17.07
C GLY A 558 2.24 12.12 -18.14
N LYS A 559 0.99 12.26 -17.70
CA LYS A 559 -0.15 12.48 -18.59
C LYS A 559 -0.97 13.69 -18.14
N PRO A 560 -1.34 14.61 -19.04
CA PRO A 560 -2.26 15.67 -18.71
C PRO A 560 -3.56 15.12 -18.09
N GLY A 561 -4.02 15.70 -16.98
CA GLY A 561 -5.22 15.23 -16.28
C GLY A 561 -4.97 14.19 -15.19
N LEU A 562 -3.76 13.63 -15.06
CA LEU A 562 -3.38 12.76 -13.94
C LEU A 562 -3.24 13.60 -12.66
N VAL A 563 -4.37 13.89 -12.02
CA VAL A 563 -4.48 14.72 -10.82
C VAL A 563 -5.12 13.89 -9.71
N GLY A 564 -4.50 13.89 -8.52
CA GLY A 564 -4.94 13.06 -7.39
C GLY A 564 -6.43 13.15 -7.08
N ALA A 565 -7.00 14.35 -7.06
CA ALA A 565 -8.42 14.55 -6.81
C ALA A 565 -9.35 14.00 -7.90
N ARG A 566 -8.89 13.96 -9.16
CA ARG A 566 -9.71 13.53 -10.31
C ARG A 566 -9.54 12.07 -10.67
N THR A 567 -8.44 11.44 -10.27
CA THR A 567 -8.13 10.05 -10.61
C THR A 567 -8.09 9.16 -9.37
N ALA A 568 -7.17 9.38 -8.44
CA ALA A 568 -7.04 8.55 -7.25
C ALA A 568 -8.16 8.78 -6.21
N GLY A 569 -8.72 10.01 -6.13
CA GLY A 569 -9.82 10.35 -5.22
C GLY A 569 -11.08 9.51 -5.45
N PRO A 570 -11.67 9.48 -6.66
CA PRO A 570 -12.83 8.64 -6.95
C PRO A 570 -12.60 7.17 -6.60
N VAL A 571 -11.44 6.61 -6.95
CA VAL A 571 -11.08 5.23 -6.58
C VAL A 571 -11.07 5.03 -5.06
N LEU A 572 -10.51 5.99 -4.30
CA LEU A 572 -10.49 5.93 -2.83
C LEU A 572 -11.91 5.83 -2.26
N PHE A 573 -12.84 6.67 -2.73
CA PHE A 573 -14.21 6.67 -2.22
C PHE A 573 -15.00 5.43 -2.65
N ASP A 574 -14.77 4.93 -3.86
CA ASP A 574 -15.34 3.65 -4.31
C ASP A 574 -14.83 2.48 -3.45
N VAL A 575 -13.54 2.45 -3.11
CA VAL A 575 -12.98 1.45 -2.17
C VAL A 575 -13.66 1.57 -0.81
N LEU A 576 -13.77 2.78 -0.26
CA LEU A 576 -14.40 3.02 1.03
C LEU A 576 -15.89 2.61 1.04
N SER A 577 -16.58 2.71 -0.08
CA SER A 577 -17.99 2.28 -0.21
C SER A 577 -18.18 0.76 -0.12
N LEU A 578 -17.16 -0.01 -0.50
CA LEU A 578 -17.17 -1.49 -0.38
C LEU A 578 -16.80 -1.96 1.03
N LEU A 579 -16.14 -1.10 1.82
CA LEU A 579 -15.70 -1.46 3.16
C LEU A 579 -16.81 -1.22 4.19
N PRO A 580 -16.92 -2.07 5.22
CA PRO A 580 -17.82 -1.82 6.32
C PRO A 580 -17.54 -0.47 6.98
N ALA A 581 -18.56 0.38 7.05
CA ALA A 581 -18.43 1.68 7.67
C ALA A 581 -18.15 1.56 9.18
N ALA A 582 -17.38 2.50 9.71
CA ALA A 582 -17.21 2.62 11.16
C ALA A 582 -18.51 3.16 11.77
N PRO A 583 -18.93 2.70 12.96
CA PRO A 583 -20.18 3.11 13.57
C PRO A 583 -20.19 4.60 13.99
N ALA A 584 -19.02 5.18 14.22
CA ALA A 584 -18.85 6.58 14.61
C ALA A 584 -17.50 7.12 14.11
N TRP A 585 -17.36 8.44 14.06
CA TRP A 585 -16.08 9.10 13.82
C TRP A 585 -15.17 8.97 15.04
N PHE A 586 -13.90 9.30 14.87
CA PHE A 586 -12.96 9.36 15.99
C PHE A 586 -13.48 10.28 17.10
N VAL A 587 -13.24 9.89 18.33
CA VAL A 587 -13.58 10.72 19.49
C VAL A 587 -12.40 11.68 19.77
N ARG A 588 -12.74 12.93 20.04
CA ARG A 588 -11.71 13.92 20.42
C ARG A 588 -11.00 13.44 21.69
N PRO A 589 -9.65 13.44 21.70
CA PRO A 589 -8.91 13.02 22.88
C PRO A 589 -9.16 13.94 24.08
N ASP A 590 -9.53 13.37 25.22
CA ASP A 590 -9.79 14.12 26.46
C ASP A 590 -8.49 14.53 27.16
N GLY A 591 -8.49 15.71 27.81
CA GLY A 591 -7.38 16.20 28.63
C GLY A 591 -6.10 16.55 27.87
N VAL A 592 -6.14 16.56 26.53
CA VAL A 592 -4.99 16.85 25.68
C VAL A 592 -4.94 18.31 25.25
N PHE A 593 -6.08 18.99 25.28
CA PHE A 593 -6.23 20.36 24.80
C PHE A 593 -6.40 21.33 25.98
N VAL A 594 -6.07 22.59 25.73
CA VAL A 594 -6.29 23.71 26.62
C VAL A 594 -7.05 24.82 25.89
N ASP A 595 -7.90 25.54 26.62
CA ASP A 595 -8.58 26.72 26.07
C ASP A 595 -7.59 27.86 25.87
N ALA A 596 -7.68 28.54 24.73
CA ALA A 596 -6.92 29.74 24.45
C ALA A 596 -7.74 30.78 23.72
N GLU A 597 -7.57 32.05 24.10
CA GLU A 597 -8.14 33.18 23.36
C GLU A 597 -7.25 33.44 22.12
N VAL A 598 -7.85 33.38 20.96
CA VAL A 598 -7.19 33.66 19.67
C VAL A 598 -7.81 34.88 19.00
N CYS A 599 -7.03 35.56 18.22
CA CYS A 599 -7.53 36.65 17.38
C CYS A 599 -8.45 36.11 16.31
N HIS A 600 -9.66 36.62 16.21
CA HIS A 600 -10.66 36.20 15.24
C HIS A 600 -10.15 36.27 13.78
N LEU A 601 -9.48 37.36 13.40
CA LEU A 601 -9.03 37.61 12.02
C LEU A 601 -7.77 36.84 11.65
N SER A 602 -6.84 36.61 12.58
CA SER A 602 -5.53 36.02 12.26
C SER A 602 -5.32 34.62 12.75
N GLY A 603 -6.19 34.12 13.63
CA GLY A 603 -6.01 32.78 14.25
C GLY A 603 -4.77 32.64 15.14
N HIS A 604 -4.00 33.71 15.39
CA HIS A 604 -2.90 33.72 16.36
C HIS A 604 -3.44 33.86 17.79
N LEU A 605 -2.62 33.62 18.80
CA LEU A 605 -2.97 33.99 20.17
C LEU A 605 -3.35 35.46 20.21
N LYS A 606 -4.31 35.80 21.10
CA LYS A 606 -4.74 37.15 21.33
C LYS A 606 -3.56 38.08 21.61
N GLY A 607 -3.40 39.12 20.78
CA GLY A 607 -2.47 40.21 20.97
C GLY A 607 -3.09 41.33 21.79
N ARG A 608 -2.24 42.25 22.29
CA ARG A 608 -2.64 43.39 23.12
C ARG A 608 -3.74 44.25 22.49
N PHE A 609 -3.77 44.34 21.16
CA PHE A 609 -4.66 45.23 20.44
C PHE A 609 -5.80 44.47 19.70
N CYS A 610 -5.94 43.17 19.90
CA CYS A 610 -7.05 42.42 19.31
C CYS A 610 -8.38 42.81 19.98
N THR A 611 -9.36 43.19 19.18
CA THR A 611 -10.70 43.61 19.64
C THR A 611 -11.68 42.46 19.61
N GLU A 612 -11.56 41.56 18.64
CA GLU A 612 -12.44 40.40 18.49
C GLU A 612 -11.58 39.13 18.67
N THR A 613 -12.09 38.22 19.50
CA THR A 613 -11.38 36.98 19.86
C THR A 613 -12.34 35.81 19.90
N ASP A 614 -11.84 34.63 19.51
CA ASP A 614 -12.49 33.35 19.66
C ASP A 614 -11.79 32.54 20.76
N THR A 615 -12.54 31.61 21.38
CA THR A 615 -11.94 30.61 22.26
C THR A 615 -11.75 29.32 21.48
N LEU A 616 -10.52 28.87 21.33
CA LEU A 616 -10.19 27.63 20.65
C LEU A 616 -9.51 26.63 21.61
N LEU A 617 -9.78 25.34 21.36
CA LEU A 617 -9.05 24.25 21.97
C LEU A 617 -7.74 24.04 21.18
N ILE A 618 -6.62 24.31 21.82
CA ILE A 618 -5.28 24.18 21.24
C ILE A 618 -4.45 23.16 22.02
N LEU A 619 -3.39 22.67 21.39
CA LEU A 619 -2.39 21.87 22.10
C LEU A 619 -1.65 22.74 23.15
N PRO A 620 -1.20 22.21 24.29
CA PRO A 620 -0.46 22.98 25.28
C PRO A 620 0.78 23.69 24.72
N ALA A 621 1.44 23.09 23.71
CA ALA A 621 2.54 23.72 22.99
C ALA A 621 2.13 25.01 22.28
N GLY A 622 0.89 25.10 21.82
CA GLY A 622 0.32 26.27 21.15
C GLY A 622 0.26 27.52 22.02
N GLN A 623 0.28 27.39 23.36
CA GLN A 623 0.39 28.55 24.28
C GLN A 623 1.70 29.33 24.13
N ARG A 624 2.71 28.75 23.48
CA ARG A 624 3.99 29.40 23.19
C ARG A 624 4.04 30.10 21.86
N THR A 625 2.98 29.96 21.04
CA THR A 625 2.89 30.63 19.74
C THR A 625 2.88 32.14 19.94
N ALA A 626 3.46 32.86 18.98
CA ALA A 626 3.49 34.34 19.06
C ALA A 626 2.06 34.91 19.06
N PRO A 627 1.80 35.98 19.87
CA PRO A 627 0.53 36.67 19.81
C PRO A 627 0.34 37.38 18.46
N CYS A 628 -0.90 37.72 18.13
CA CYS A 628 -1.26 38.35 16.88
C CYS A 628 -0.39 39.60 16.59
N PRO A 629 0.37 39.59 15.49
CA PRO A 629 1.25 40.70 15.13
C PRO A 629 0.55 41.76 14.25
N TYR A 630 -0.70 41.52 13.82
CA TYR A 630 -1.36 42.29 12.80
C TYR A 630 -2.27 43.40 13.33
N HIS A 631 -2.65 43.41 14.60
CA HIS A 631 -3.44 44.48 15.20
C HIS A 631 -2.54 45.57 15.77
N HIS A 632 -2.69 46.78 15.24
CA HIS A 632 -1.94 47.95 15.61
C HIS A 632 -2.85 49.07 16.12
N PRO A 633 -2.42 49.84 17.12
CA PRO A 633 -3.14 51.05 17.54
C PRO A 633 -2.96 52.15 16.46
N VAL A 634 -4.04 52.72 16.01
CA VAL A 634 -4.05 53.80 15.01
C VAL A 634 -4.79 55.00 15.57
N VAL A 635 -4.21 56.17 15.45
CA VAL A 635 -4.87 57.44 15.82
C VAL A 635 -5.57 58.00 14.60
N LEU A 636 -6.87 58.22 14.71
CA LEU A 636 -7.74 58.69 13.65
C LEU A 636 -8.33 60.08 14.00
N THR A 637 -8.74 60.79 12.98
CA THR A 637 -9.63 61.98 13.12
C THR A 637 -10.94 61.55 13.80
N ALA A 638 -11.70 62.49 14.37
CA ALA A 638 -12.96 62.23 15.05
C ALA A 638 -13.96 61.45 14.20
N ASP A 639 -14.04 61.72 12.92
CA ASP A 639 -14.87 61.01 11.94
C ASP A 639 -14.35 59.64 11.57
N GLY A 640 -13.09 59.30 11.91
CA GLY A 640 -12.46 58.02 11.65
C GLY A 640 -12.00 57.80 10.21
N THR A 641 -12.00 58.83 9.39
CA THR A 641 -11.70 58.71 7.95
C THR A 641 -10.22 58.85 7.60
N ARG A 642 -9.43 59.49 8.50
CA ARG A 642 -8.01 59.77 8.27
C ARG A 642 -7.15 59.47 9.48
N ARG A 643 -5.90 59.09 9.22
CA ARG A 643 -4.88 58.91 10.25
C ARG A 643 -4.23 60.24 10.59
N VAL A 644 -3.81 60.41 11.81
CA VAL A 644 -3.03 61.56 12.34
C VAL A 644 -1.86 61.06 13.17
N HIS A 645 -0.72 61.75 13.08
CA HIS A 645 0.39 61.60 14.03
C HIS A 645 0.18 62.49 15.23
N GLN A 646 0.80 62.14 16.39
CA GLN A 646 0.72 62.92 17.62
C GLN A 646 1.20 64.38 17.39
N GLU A 647 2.17 64.58 16.51
CA GLU A 647 2.77 65.86 16.23
C GLU A 647 1.89 66.78 15.38
N CYS A 648 0.92 66.23 14.62
CA CYS A 648 0.01 67.00 13.77
C CYS A 648 -1.45 66.88 14.22
N ALA A 649 -1.70 66.39 15.39
CA ALA A 649 -3.03 66.26 16.01
C ALA A 649 -3.53 67.60 16.56
N ASP A 650 -3.08 68.76 16.07
CA ASP A 650 -3.46 70.11 16.54
C ASP A 650 -4.84 70.07 17.18
N SER A 651 -5.10 70.63 18.26
CA SER A 651 -6.37 70.85 18.99
C SER A 651 -7.69 70.18 18.47
N GLU A 652 -7.68 69.36 17.48
CA GLU A 652 -8.83 68.59 16.98
C GLU A 652 -8.99 67.29 17.78
N PRO A 653 -10.26 66.90 18.09
CA PRO A 653 -10.52 65.62 18.77
C PRO A 653 -10.09 64.45 17.90
N THR A 654 -9.26 63.56 18.47
CA THR A 654 -8.81 62.31 17.85
C THR A 654 -9.38 61.11 18.61
N ARG A 655 -9.48 59.96 17.92
CA ARG A 655 -9.81 58.68 18.57
C ARG A 655 -8.75 57.65 18.25
N GLN A 656 -8.40 56.87 19.25
CA GLN A 656 -7.55 55.71 19.07
C GLN A 656 -8.43 54.47 18.71
N SER A 657 -8.04 53.73 17.69
CA SER A 657 -8.71 52.53 17.26
C SER A 657 -7.69 51.44 17.01
N SER A 658 -8.09 50.19 17.19
CA SER A 658 -7.29 49.04 16.74
C SER A 658 -7.58 48.78 15.29
N TRP A 659 -6.56 48.50 14.51
CA TRP A 659 -6.68 48.23 13.09
C TRP A 659 -5.93 46.96 12.72
N PHE A 660 -6.55 46.06 11.95
CA PHE A 660 -5.95 44.86 11.41
C PHE A 660 -5.20 45.19 10.13
N VAL A 661 -3.87 45.04 10.15
CA VAL A 661 -2.98 45.43 9.05
C VAL A 661 -2.11 44.24 8.69
N LEU A 662 -2.28 43.71 7.49
CA LEU A 662 -1.40 42.70 6.92
C LEU A 662 -0.14 43.33 6.32
N PRO A 663 0.97 42.60 6.17
CA PRO A 663 2.10 43.03 5.38
C PRO A 663 1.64 43.51 3.98
N PRO A 664 2.24 44.55 3.40
CA PRO A 664 1.70 45.18 2.19
C PRO A 664 1.43 44.24 1.02
N VAL A 665 2.39 43.33 0.73
CA VAL A 665 2.21 42.32 -0.33
C VAL A 665 1.07 41.36 0.00
N TRP A 666 0.95 40.90 1.27
CA TRP A 666 -0.16 40.04 1.67
C TRP A 666 -1.50 40.74 1.53
N GLU A 667 -1.56 42.02 2.00
CA GLU A 667 -2.75 42.87 1.90
C GLU A 667 -3.23 43.00 0.47
N TRP A 668 -2.32 43.25 -0.49
CA TRP A 668 -2.68 43.41 -1.88
C TRP A 668 -3.42 42.21 -2.48
N TYR A 669 -2.95 40.97 -2.22
CA TYR A 669 -3.62 39.77 -2.66
C TYR A 669 -4.86 39.47 -1.81
N TYR A 670 -4.79 39.67 -0.49
CA TYR A 670 -5.85 39.35 0.47
C TYR A 670 -7.14 40.13 0.16
N ARG A 671 -7.04 41.40 -0.14
CA ARG A 671 -8.19 42.26 -0.46
C ARG A 671 -8.98 41.84 -1.70
N GLN A 672 -8.38 41.09 -2.60
CA GLN A 672 -9.04 40.61 -3.82
C GLN A 672 -10.03 39.47 -3.49
N HIS A 673 -9.80 38.76 -2.40
CA HIS A 673 -10.60 37.62 -1.96
C HIS A 673 -11.45 37.94 -0.72
N HIS A 674 -11.13 39.05 -0.01
CA HIS A 674 -11.76 39.47 1.24
C HIS A 674 -12.29 40.91 1.11
N PRO A 675 -13.49 41.10 0.51
CA PRO A 675 -14.06 42.44 0.33
C PRO A 675 -14.41 43.13 1.67
N GLU A 676 -14.51 42.40 2.75
CA GLU A 676 -14.69 42.90 4.11
C GLU A 676 -13.43 43.53 4.72
N TYR A 677 -12.24 43.25 4.18
CA TYR A 677 -10.97 43.79 4.66
C TYR A 677 -10.93 45.30 4.52
N ARG A 678 -10.59 45.99 5.59
CA ARG A 678 -10.50 47.45 5.63
C ARG A 678 -9.03 47.89 5.61
N PRO A 679 -8.52 48.47 4.49
CA PRO A 679 -7.20 48.99 4.45
C PRO A 679 -7.05 50.17 5.41
N LEU A 680 -5.80 50.48 5.79
CA LEU A 680 -5.52 51.64 6.65
C LEU A 680 -6.06 52.93 5.99
N PRO A 681 -6.79 53.79 6.72
CA PRO A 681 -7.18 55.09 6.22
C PRO A 681 -5.95 55.91 5.82
N PRO A 682 -6.08 56.78 4.79
CA PRO A 682 -5.00 57.69 4.41
C PRO A 682 -4.69 58.69 5.52
N PHE A 683 -3.51 59.27 5.51
CA PHE A 683 -3.19 60.35 6.43
C PHE A 683 -3.99 61.61 6.14
N LYS A 684 -4.24 62.43 7.17
CA LYS A 684 -4.73 63.81 7.03
C LYS A 684 -3.71 64.62 6.26
N ALA A 685 -4.18 65.49 5.38
CA ALA A 685 -3.29 66.35 4.59
C ALA A 685 -2.32 67.14 5.50
N GLY A 686 -1.06 67.10 5.22
CA GLY A 686 0.00 67.70 6.01
C GLY A 686 0.48 66.82 7.22
N CYS A 687 -0.12 65.67 7.47
CA CYS A 687 0.23 64.76 8.57
C CYS A 687 0.94 63.47 8.13
N GLY A 688 1.43 63.37 6.93
CA GLY A 688 2.12 62.20 6.42
C GLY A 688 2.96 62.56 5.20
N GLU A 689 3.83 61.66 4.79
CA GLU A 689 4.53 61.84 3.51
C GLU A 689 3.51 61.85 2.37
N ASP A 690 3.65 62.82 1.42
CA ASP A 690 2.87 62.85 0.20
C ASP A 690 2.96 61.47 -0.49
N ALA A 691 1.86 61.02 -1.11
CA ALA A 691 1.81 59.75 -1.82
C ALA A 691 2.83 59.75 -2.98
N PHE A 692 4.08 59.43 -2.68
CA PHE A 692 5.11 59.19 -3.66
C PHE A 692 4.69 57.93 -4.44
N GLN A 693 4.54 58.08 -5.77
CA GLN A 693 4.39 56.92 -6.64
C GLN A 693 5.80 56.37 -6.94
N PRO A 694 6.26 55.32 -6.29
CA PRO A 694 7.64 54.87 -6.43
C PRO A 694 7.91 54.22 -7.77
N MET A 695 6.86 53.92 -8.58
CA MET A 695 7.00 53.22 -9.86
C MET A 695 6.07 53.73 -10.93
N GLN A 696 6.52 53.65 -12.20
CA GLN A 696 5.76 54.03 -13.36
C GLN A 696 6.04 53.10 -14.55
N PHE A 697 4.98 52.73 -15.29
CA PHE A 697 5.15 52.01 -16.55
C PHE A 697 5.82 52.88 -17.59
N ILE A 698 6.91 52.39 -18.17
CA ILE A 698 7.54 52.92 -19.36
C ILE A 698 6.81 52.38 -20.59
N TYR A 699 6.56 51.05 -20.56
CA TYR A 699 5.83 50.37 -21.62
C TYR A 699 5.11 49.12 -21.05
N PRO A 700 3.87 48.81 -21.49
CA PRO A 700 3.05 49.59 -22.41
C PRO A 700 2.58 50.92 -21.81
N THR A 701 2.25 51.89 -22.67
CA THR A 701 1.63 53.15 -22.23
C THR A 701 0.12 52.97 -22.03
N PRO A 702 -0.54 53.76 -21.16
CA PRO A 702 -1.97 53.66 -20.93
C PRO A 702 -2.78 53.79 -22.22
N GLY A 703 -3.67 52.82 -22.47
CA GLY A 703 -4.51 52.79 -23.67
C GLY A 703 -3.81 52.34 -24.95
N ALA A 704 -2.57 51.89 -24.90
CA ALA A 704 -1.85 51.42 -26.08
C ALA A 704 -2.59 50.26 -26.78
N ARG A 705 -2.61 50.34 -28.13
CA ARG A 705 -2.98 49.20 -28.99
C ARG A 705 -1.72 48.54 -29.52
N ILE A 706 -1.56 47.28 -29.31
CA ILE A 706 -0.31 46.56 -29.58
C ILE A 706 -0.61 45.37 -30.49
N THR A 707 -0.04 45.44 -31.69
CA THR A 707 -0.07 44.30 -32.61
C THR A 707 1.18 43.46 -32.39
N LEU A 708 1.02 42.19 -31.97
CA LEU A 708 2.14 41.29 -31.79
C LEU A 708 2.61 40.77 -33.16
N PRO A 709 3.90 40.97 -33.53
CA PRO A 709 4.42 40.44 -34.78
C PRO A 709 4.34 38.90 -34.75
N ARG A 710 4.00 38.29 -35.89
CA ARG A 710 4.06 36.82 -35.99
C ARG A 710 5.49 36.39 -36.26
N GLN A 711 5.92 35.34 -35.58
CA GLN A 711 7.21 34.69 -35.83
C GLN A 711 7.16 33.89 -37.13
N LEU A 712 8.33 33.45 -37.64
CA LEU A 712 8.43 32.68 -38.88
C LEU A 712 7.72 31.35 -38.86
N ASP A 713 7.47 30.77 -37.65
CA ASP A 713 6.71 29.57 -37.42
C ASP A 713 5.19 29.80 -37.29
N GLY A 714 4.72 31.02 -37.44
CA GLY A 714 3.31 31.42 -37.35
C GLY A 714 2.80 31.68 -35.93
N THR A 715 3.62 31.51 -34.89
CA THR A 715 3.27 31.83 -33.50
C THR A 715 3.24 33.35 -33.28
N PRO A 716 2.37 33.84 -32.37
CA PRO A 716 2.40 35.27 -31.97
C PRO A 716 3.74 35.61 -31.32
N GLY A 717 4.26 36.78 -31.63
CA GLY A 717 5.47 37.31 -31.00
C GLY A 717 5.26 37.72 -29.54
N HIS A 718 6.28 38.30 -28.96
CA HIS A 718 6.28 38.67 -27.55
C HIS A 718 6.20 40.20 -27.39
N LEU A 719 5.54 40.63 -26.31
CA LEU A 719 5.58 41.99 -25.80
C LEU A 719 6.58 42.03 -24.63
N VAL A 720 7.48 43.02 -24.62
CA VAL A 720 8.33 43.28 -23.45
C VAL A 720 7.76 44.48 -22.72
N ALA A 721 7.30 44.28 -21.51
CA ALA A 721 6.83 45.35 -20.64
C ALA A 721 7.99 45.85 -19.77
N HIS A 722 8.01 47.17 -19.51
CA HIS A 722 9.06 47.84 -18.77
C HIS A 722 8.49 48.84 -17.75
N VAL A 723 8.99 48.79 -16.51
CA VAL A 723 8.63 49.65 -15.38
C VAL A 723 9.88 50.31 -14.83
N ALA A 724 9.79 51.61 -14.58
CA ALA A 724 10.79 52.32 -13.80
C ALA A 724 10.38 52.34 -12.32
N HIS A 725 11.30 52.04 -11.41
CA HIS A 725 11.14 52.16 -9.97
C HIS A 725 12.12 53.18 -9.41
N GLY A 726 11.67 53.95 -8.42
CA GLY A 726 12.49 55.01 -7.81
C GLY A 726 13.58 54.51 -6.85
N GLN A 727 13.51 53.28 -6.42
CA GLN A 727 14.49 52.59 -5.57
C GLN A 727 15.20 51.51 -6.36
N THR A 728 16.46 51.26 -6.05
CA THR A 728 17.24 50.11 -6.56
C THR A 728 17.10 48.92 -5.62
N ASP A 729 17.33 47.71 -6.12
CA ASP A 729 17.28 46.48 -5.34
C ASP A 729 15.86 46.18 -4.79
N VAL A 730 14.85 46.41 -5.62
CA VAL A 730 13.44 46.13 -5.29
C VAL A 730 12.93 44.96 -6.12
N THR A 731 12.11 44.14 -5.51
CA THR A 731 11.40 43.08 -6.22
C THR A 731 10.04 43.57 -6.70
N LEU A 732 9.77 43.46 -8.02
CA LEU A 732 8.46 43.72 -8.59
C LEU A 732 7.76 42.40 -8.98
N TYR A 733 6.53 42.26 -8.55
CA TYR A 733 5.65 41.13 -8.86
C TYR A 733 4.68 41.51 -9.97
N TRP A 734 4.71 40.80 -11.09
CA TRP A 734 3.98 41.14 -12.31
C TRP A 734 2.70 40.31 -12.45
N HIS A 735 1.61 40.98 -12.84
CA HIS A 735 0.31 40.36 -13.08
C HIS A 735 -0.28 40.83 -14.38
N LEU A 736 -0.73 39.93 -15.25
CA LEU A 736 -1.55 40.21 -16.41
C LEU A 736 -2.99 39.82 -16.10
N ASP A 737 -3.88 40.79 -16.15
CA ASP A 737 -5.24 40.68 -15.65
C ASP A 737 -5.21 40.23 -14.18
N ASN A 738 -5.60 39.01 -13.83
CA ASN A 738 -5.48 38.49 -12.47
C ASN A 738 -4.48 37.33 -12.39
N THR A 739 -3.64 37.14 -13.42
CA THR A 739 -2.70 36.02 -13.47
C THR A 739 -1.29 36.52 -13.17
N TYR A 740 -0.67 35.91 -12.14
CA TYR A 740 0.73 36.14 -11.83
C TYR A 740 1.64 35.63 -12.95
N LEU A 741 2.56 36.46 -13.40
CA LEU A 741 3.50 36.18 -14.50
C LEU A 741 4.90 35.82 -14.00
N GLY A 742 5.34 36.43 -12.91
CA GLY A 742 6.69 36.30 -12.38
C GLY A 742 7.13 37.55 -11.62
N GLU A 743 8.40 37.60 -11.25
CA GLU A 743 9.03 38.71 -10.55
C GLU A 743 10.28 39.15 -11.27
N THR A 744 10.66 40.42 -11.04
CA THR A 744 11.90 40.99 -11.53
C THR A 744 12.61 41.71 -10.40
N HIS A 745 13.95 41.65 -10.43
CA HIS A 745 14.86 42.41 -9.54
C HIS A 745 15.69 43.34 -10.40
N ASP A 746 16.22 44.40 -9.89
CA ASP A 746 17.11 45.35 -10.51
C ASP A 746 16.65 45.92 -11.88
N PHE A 747 16.40 45.05 -12.86
CA PHE A 747 15.87 45.39 -14.19
C PHE A 747 14.43 44.93 -14.32
N HIS A 748 13.51 45.87 -14.31
CA HIS A 748 12.08 45.57 -14.29
C HIS A 748 11.50 45.48 -15.71
N GLU A 749 11.91 44.40 -16.41
CA GLU A 749 11.40 44.01 -17.72
C GLU A 749 10.85 42.61 -17.70
N ILE A 750 9.67 42.39 -18.28
CA ILE A 750 9.07 41.07 -18.43
C ILE A 750 8.55 40.86 -19.85
N THR A 751 8.77 39.67 -20.37
CA THR A 751 8.28 39.22 -21.66
C THR A 751 6.92 38.57 -21.53
N LEU A 752 5.91 39.02 -22.26
CA LEU A 752 4.54 38.55 -22.22
C LEU A 752 4.06 38.11 -23.60
N GLN A 753 3.07 37.19 -23.59
CA GLN A 753 2.35 36.80 -24.82
C GLN A 753 0.83 36.86 -24.52
N PRO A 754 0.25 38.06 -24.43
CA PRO A 754 -1.18 38.24 -24.15
C PRO A 754 -2.02 37.75 -25.33
N ALA A 755 -3.22 37.22 -25.04
CA ALA A 755 -4.22 36.90 -26.05
C ALA A 755 -4.75 38.17 -26.71
N PRO A 756 -5.37 38.11 -27.90
CA PRO A 756 -6.06 39.29 -28.46
C PRO A 756 -7.18 39.77 -27.52
N GLY A 757 -7.25 41.07 -27.26
CA GLY A 757 -8.24 41.67 -26.40
C GLY A 757 -7.71 42.76 -25.45
N PRO A 758 -8.56 43.30 -24.58
CA PRO A 758 -8.18 44.27 -23.56
C PRO A 758 -7.48 43.58 -22.39
N HIS A 759 -6.38 44.13 -21.90
CA HIS A 759 -5.59 43.65 -20.80
C HIS A 759 -5.28 44.70 -19.77
N THR A 760 -5.10 44.29 -18.52
CA THR A 760 -4.56 45.11 -17.44
C THR A 760 -3.28 44.48 -16.92
N LEU A 761 -2.16 45.17 -17.07
CA LEU A 761 -0.89 44.75 -16.49
C LEU A 761 -0.66 45.52 -15.19
N THR A 762 -0.45 44.80 -14.11
CA THR A 762 -0.25 45.35 -12.76
C THR A 762 1.09 44.89 -12.22
N VAL A 763 1.82 45.76 -11.56
CA VAL A 763 3.01 45.47 -10.80
C VAL A 763 2.81 45.87 -9.34
N VAL A 764 3.40 45.08 -8.44
CA VAL A 764 3.38 45.29 -7.00
C VAL A 764 4.83 45.22 -6.50
N ASP A 765 5.25 46.13 -5.66
CA ASP A 765 6.56 46.06 -5.01
C ASP A 765 6.49 45.35 -3.65
N GLY A 766 7.64 45.14 -3.01
CA GLY A 766 7.75 44.52 -1.67
C GLY A 766 7.11 45.34 -0.54
N GLU A 767 6.84 46.63 -0.77
CA GLU A 767 6.16 47.51 0.19
C GLU A 767 4.64 47.62 -0.06
N GLY A 768 4.13 46.92 -1.11
CA GLY A 768 2.72 46.90 -1.47
C GLY A 768 2.26 48.10 -2.32
N ASN A 769 3.18 48.89 -2.81
CA ASN A 769 2.82 49.92 -3.78
C ASN A 769 2.45 49.24 -5.11
N THR A 770 1.49 49.81 -5.82
CA THR A 770 1.00 49.24 -7.08
C THR A 770 1.02 50.27 -8.22
N ALA A 771 1.36 49.81 -9.41
CA ALA A 771 1.11 50.52 -10.63
C ALA A 771 0.36 49.61 -11.61
N SER A 772 -0.63 50.15 -12.33
CA SER A 772 -1.37 49.40 -13.33
C SER A 772 -1.50 50.15 -14.64
N VAL A 773 -1.44 49.43 -15.75
CA VAL A 773 -1.63 49.96 -17.08
C VAL A 773 -2.62 49.13 -17.87
N ARG A 774 -3.56 49.79 -18.56
CA ARG A 774 -4.51 49.11 -19.47
C ARG A 774 -4.04 49.28 -20.90
N PHE A 775 -4.08 48.20 -21.65
CA PHE A 775 -3.71 48.19 -23.09
C PHE A 775 -4.57 47.17 -23.84
N HIS A 776 -4.49 47.18 -25.15
CA HIS A 776 -5.22 46.25 -26.02
C HIS A 776 -4.25 45.54 -26.95
N THR A 777 -4.38 44.23 -27.12
CA THR A 777 -3.64 43.46 -28.13
C THR A 777 -4.56 43.04 -29.27
N ASP A 778 -4.07 43.26 -30.49
CA ASP A 778 -4.79 42.93 -31.73
C ASP A 778 -4.43 41.54 -32.25
#